data_c9f456a66865eca45af871f5ef909b15
#
_entry.id   c9f456a66865eca45af871f5ef909b15
#
_cell.length_a   1.000
_cell.length_b   1.000
_cell.length_c   1.000
_cell.angle_alpha   90.00
_cell.angle_beta   90.00
_cell.angle_gamma   90.00
#
_symmetry.space_group_name_H-M   'P 1'
#
loop_
_entity.id
_entity.type
_entity.pdbx_description
1 polymer ?
#
loop_
_entity_poly.entity_id
_entity_poly.type
_entity_poly.pdbx_seq_one_letter_code
_entity_poly.pdbx_strand_id
1 'polypeptide(L)'
;MNESQKAAIHSEGPTLLIAGPGTGKTYTIIQRVLYLIREKRVKPEEIMLVTYTQKASKELTTRLTDVLSKAGIEVNLHEMYIGTFHHICRKILKEFQEYTHLPKNYLAVDQFEQQYLVYEHLSEFAAIPDFRRVIQDSYLKQGELIRISPWRQCQTICRYVNGLSEELLLPEEMRRTCGNQLGGRIEVLARMMMKYTRLEEERHFIDFSRLQKETYALLSSYPEILDQLQKRIRYIMIDEYQDTNFIQEQLIRLLGGCSQQIFVVGDDDQSIYRFRGASIGNILGFSKTYQTCHTFKLDTNYRSHPGIVRFCMDWMRGLKSWRGADGRMFRYVKGDIHAASEETGTPVLRITGKDLSECHARIAAFIEGLKERGQITDYNQVAVLCSSVKSNASRALQLQLRRKGIASYAPRAGWFFKRQEVEWLIGTLLLLFPSFSDSMENRDDMQETRGILDIYFECMGVARMMLAKPRHRALKNWLDRTRSVISYEKKLPASFLHLVYQMLSFAPFSDILDSAVRGESNAARNLSAITRLIARFGFFLPENHGHGEETIADVQLFFSRYLRLWFENGVNEYEDEERYAPSGSVSFLNIHQAKGLEYPVVIVPSLDERARWDAESDLISQVVEKVSGRKPAEPPKEMKNFDLWRKYYTAFSRAETLLVLASSQKKGDTSEAFQWIMPALPAYNAKEADYHHLTCRPVGRNVFKPRFAFTSQIALYEECPMKYLWHRVYRFAGTQGSHAMYGELVHETIEDIHRAVLRGEADRVMPSVIYGWMMANYISLSDKENSWLPEAKLKQAFSEIRGYVDFRKGNWDDALAAECPLELVKDDYILNGTIDLLSGNGDQVQVIDFKTGKKPPMDSLLMEKYRSQLEVYAYLVETKLGRSVERLVLYFTSDAEDPCVVFPMSKERVEKRMEEFDETARRILARDFARRCEMKKNELPTACRFCDFRKYCGR
;
A
#
# COMPACT_ATOMS: atom_id res chain seq x y z
N MET A 1 -11.85 7.92 -29.59
CA MET A 1 -10.82 8.93 -29.28
C MET A 1 -11.23 10.24 -29.95
N ASN A 2 -11.42 11.32 -29.19
CA ASN A 2 -11.78 12.63 -29.71
C ASN A 2 -10.53 13.44 -30.17
N GLU A 3 -10.73 14.58 -30.85
CA GLU A 3 -9.62 15.38 -31.41
C GLU A 3 -8.68 15.93 -30.31
N SER A 4 -9.21 16.37 -29.15
CA SER A 4 -8.39 16.85 -28.04
C SER A 4 -7.51 15.77 -27.47
N GLN A 5 -8.02 14.52 -27.33
CA GLN A 5 -7.25 13.36 -26.92
C GLN A 5 -6.15 13.04 -27.94
N LYS A 6 -6.48 13.04 -29.25
CA LYS A 6 -5.48 12.80 -30.31
C LYS A 6 -4.37 13.85 -30.28
N ALA A 7 -4.73 15.12 -30.21
CA ALA A 7 -3.76 16.22 -30.13
C ALA A 7 -2.82 16.10 -28.91
N ALA A 8 -3.37 15.77 -27.76
CA ALA A 8 -2.57 15.54 -26.55
C ALA A 8 -1.64 14.33 -26.67
N ILE A 9 -2.09 13.22 -27.28
CA ILE A 9 -1.28 12.00 -27.48
C ILE A 9 -0.07 12.28 -28.38
N HIS A 10 -0.24 13.13 -29.40
CA HIS A 10 0.83 13.43 -30.36
C HIS A 10 1.68 14.65 -29.99
N SER A 11 1.37 15.34 -28.87
CA SER A 11 2.11 16.52 -28.44
C SER A 11 3.58 16.20 -28.15
N GLU A 12 4.46 17.17 -28.42
CA GLU A 12 5.88 17.11 -28.06
C GLU A 12 6.20 18.22 -27.04
N GLY A 13 7.21 17.99 -26.21
CA GLY A 13 7.58 18.91 -25.13
C GLY A 13 6.66 18.81 -23.90
N PRO A 14 6.77 19.78 -22.99
CA PRO A 14 5.96 19.83 -21.78
C PRO A 14 4.47 19.93 -22.12
N THR A 15 3.68 19.04 -21.61
CA THR A 15 2.24 18.96 -21.93
C THR A 15 1.43 18.83 -20.66
N LEU A 16 0.44 19.71 -20.51
CA LEU A 16 -0.55 19.67 -19.44
C LEU A 16 -1.92 19.29 -20.01
N LEU A 17 -2.47 18.18 -19.56
CA LEU A 17 -3.81 17.74 -19.91
C LEU A 17 -4.75 17.98 -18.72
N ILE A 18 -5.61 18.99 -18.83
CA ILE A 18 -6.68 19.27 -17.86
C ILE A 18 -7.89 18.43 -18.24
N ALA A 19 -8.27 17.54 -17.34
CA ALA A 19 -9.26 16.52 -17.64
C ALA A 19 -10.16 16.24 -16.43
N GLY A 20 -11.44 16.58 -16.53
CA GLY A 20 -12.44 16.33 -15.50
C GLY A 20 -12.69 14.82 -15.25
N PRO A 21 -13.56 14.48 -14.28
CA PRO A 21 -13.97 13.09 -14.04
C PRO A 21 -14.62 12.50 -15.29
N GLY A 22 -14.32 11.25 -15.60
CA GLY A 22 -14.97 10.53 -16.72
C GLY A 22 -14.59 10.98 -18.13
N THR A 23 -13.60 11.90 -18.30
CA THR A 23 -13.19 12.39 -19.61
C THR A 23 -12.11 11.54 -20.30
N GLY A 24 -11.68 10.45 -19.71
CA GLY A 24 -10.72 9.52 -20.31
C GLY A 24 -9.26 9.83 -20.02
N LYS A 25 -8.93 10.40 -18.84
CA LYS A 25 -7.53 10.65 -18.40
C LYS A 25 -6.62 9.44 -18.61
N THR A 26 -6.90 8.36 -17.91
CA THR A 26 -6.08 7.13 -17.93
C THR A 26 -6.03 6.50 -19.33
N TYR A 27 -7.14 6.57 -20.07
CA TYR A 27 -7.17 6.12 -21.46
C TYR A 27 -6.17 6.90 -22.32
N THR A 28 -6.14 8.23 -22.19
CA THR A 28 -5.22 9.09 -22.96
C THR A 28 -3.76 8.79 -22.63
N ILE A 29 -3.42 8.56 -21.36
CA ILE A 29 -2.06 8.15 -20.94
C ILE A 29 -1.67 6.82 -21.60
N ILE A 30 -2.53 5.81 -21.54
CA ILE A 30 -2.26 4.47 -22.12
C ILE A 30 -2.06 4.57 -23.64
N GLN A 31 -2.91 5.34 -24.34
CA GLN A 31 -2.77 5.54 -25.77
C GLN A 31 -1.49 6.31 -26.14
N ARG A 32 -1.03 7.23 -25.28
CA ARG A 32 0.24 7.91 -25.47
C ARG A 32 1.41 6.93 -25.31
N VAL A 33 1.40 6.05 -24.31
CA VAL A 33 2.45 5.02 -24.17
C VAL A 33 2.47 4.13 -25.41
N LEU A 34 1.31 3.67 -25.87
CA LEU A 34 1.20 2.87 -27.11
C LEU A 34 1.78 3.62 -28.32
N TYR A 35 1.44 4.89 -28.48
CA TYR A 35 1.98 5.75 -29.54
C TYR A 35 3.50 5.87 -29.48
N LEU A 36 4.07 6.11 -28.28
CA LEU A 36 5.51 6.22 -28.08
C LEU A 36 6.24 4.92 -28.47
N ILE A 37 5.75 3.77 -28.02
CA ILE A 37 6.38 2.48 -28.30
C ILE A 37 6.22 2.09 -29.77
N ARG A 38 5.00 2.22 -30.33
CA ARG A 38 4.66 1.74 -31.66
C ARG A 38 5.17 2.64 -32.77
N GLU A 39 4.87 3.95 -32.67
CA GLU A 39 5.13 4.91 -33.76
C GLU A 39 6.48 5.59 -33.60
N LYS A 40 6.85 5.97 -32.38
CA LYS A 40 8.12 6.65 -32.09
C LYS A 40 9.25 5.67 -31.80
N ARG A 41 8.99 4.36 -31.71
CA ARG A 41 9.98 3.30 -31.42
C ARG A 41 10.75 3.52 -30.11
N VAL A 42 10.11 4.16 -29.13
CA VAL A 42 10.67 4.42 -27.80
C VAL A 42 10.79 3.09 -27.05
N LYS A 43 11.91 2.85 -26.42
CA LYS A 43 12.12 1.67 -25.60
C LYS A 43 11.40 1.80 -24.25
N PRO A 44 10.95 0.69 -23.64
CA PRO A 44 10.29 0.73 -22.32
C PRO A 44 11.10 1.45 -21.25
N GLU A 45 12.41 1.23 -21.18
CA GLU A 45 13.35 1.83 -20.24
C GLU A 45 13.44 3.37 -20.34
N GLU A 46 13.02 3.95 -21.47
CA GLU A 46 13.00 5.39 -21.70
C GLU A 46 11.72 6.06 -21.16
N ILE A 47 10.75 5.25 -20.64
CA ILE A 47 9.44 5.73 -20.19
C ILE A 47 9.30 5.62 -18.69
N MET A 48 8.99 6.75 -18.04
CA MET A 48 8.58 6.84 -16.65
C MET A 48 7.09 7.18 -16.56
N LEU A 49 6.32 6.34 -15.85
CA LEU A 49 4.88 6.50 -15.70
C LEU A 49 4.49 6.44 -14.22
N VAL A 50 4.10 7.57 -13.68
CA VAL A 50 3.84 7.75 -12.25
C VAL A 50 2.36 7.85 -11.97
N THR A 51 1.91 7.15 -10.93
CA THR A 51 0.56 7.23 -10.37
C THR A 51 0.61 7.55 -8.88
N TYR A 52 -0.52 8.00 -8.32
CA TYR A 52 -0.57 8.38 -6.92
C TYR A 52 -0.74 7.19 -5.95
N THR A 53 -1.43 6.11 -6.35
CA THR A 53 -1.71 4.96 -5.48
C THR A 53 -1.23 3.65 -6.09
N GLN A 54 -0.88 2.67 -5.24
CA GLN A 54 -0.52 1.32 -5.69
C GLN A 54 -1.64 0.65 -6.48
N LYS A 55 -2.91 0.88 -6.09
CA LYS A 55 -4.08 0.35 -6.81
C LYS A 55 -4.15 0.91 -8.24
N ALA A 56 -4.01 2.24 -8.39
CA ALA A 56 -3.99 2.88 -9.71
C ALA A 56 -2.81 2.38 -10.57
N SER A 57 -1.64 2.17 -9.96
CA SER A 57 -0.48 1.60 -10.64
C SER A 57 -0.75 0.20 -11.18
N LYS A 58 -1.32 -0.71 -10.35
CA LYS A 58 -1.69 -2.06 -10.78
C LYS A 58 -2.72 -2.04 -11.91
N GLU A 59 -3.75 -1.23 -11.79
CA GLU A 59 -4.80 -1.07 -12.81
C GLU A 59 -4.23 -0.56 -14.13
N LEU A 60 -3.39 0.47 -14.07
CA LEU A 60 -2.75 1.06 -15.23
C LEU A 60 -1.80 0.06 -15.91
N THR A 61 -0.99 -0.68 -15.14
CA THR A 61 -0.13 -1.75 -15.65
C THR A 61 -0.94 -2.82 -16.37
N THR A 62 -2.05 -3.30 -15.76
CA THR A 62 -2.91 -4.32 -16.37
C THR A 62 -3.53 -3.84 -17.68
N ARG A 63 -4.09 -2.62 -17.69
CA ARG A 63 -4.69 -2.03 -18.90
C ARG A 63 -3.65 -1.78 -20.00
N LEU A 64 -2.45 -1.33 -19.63
CA LEU A 64 -1.35 -1.13 -20.57
C LEU A 64 -0.91 -2.47 -21.18
N THR A 65 -0.75 -3.49 -20.35
CA THR A 65 -0.46 -4.86 -20.77
C THR A 65 -1.47 -5.34 -21.81
N ASP A 66 -2.77 -5.22 -21.54
CA ASP A 66 -3.84 -5.66 -22.43
C ASP A 66 -3.83 -4.91 -23.78
N VAL A 67 -3.57 -3.61 -23.74
CA VAL A 67 -3.52 -2.76 -24.96
C VAL A 67 -2.31 -3.13 -25.82
N LEU A 68 -1.13 -3.33 -25.22
CA LEU A 68 0.10 -3.71 -25.91
C LEU A 68 -0.02 -5.11 -26.52
N SER A 69 -0.55 -6.07 -25.75
CA SER A 69 -0.80 -7.45 -26.23
C SER A 69 -1.76 -7.47 -27.43
N LYS A 70 -2.88 -6.74 -27.37
CA LYS A 70 -3.82 -6.60 -28.49
C LYS A 70 -3.21 -5.93 -29.72
N ALA A 71 -2.21 -5.09 -29.53
CA ALA A 71 -1.45 -4.46 -30.62
C ALA A 71 -0.32 -5.36 -31.17
N GLY A 72 -0.13 -6.58 -30.64
CA GLY A 72 0.96 -7.47 -31.02
C GLY A 72 2.34 -6.99 -30.59
N ILE A 73 2.41 -6.15 -29.55
CA ILE A 73 3.65 -5.57 -29.05
C ILE A 73 4.08 -6.29 -27.78
N GLU A 74 5.18 -7.01 -27.85
CA GLU A 74 5.80 -7.68 -26.73
C GLU A 74 6.92 -6.82 -26.14
N VAL A 75 6.71 -6.30 -24.94
CA VAL A 75 7.70 -5.50 -24.19
C VAL A 75 7.79 -5.98 -22.74
N ASN A 76 8.97 -5.82 -22.16
CA ASN A 76 9.17 -6.07 -20.73
C ASN A 76 8.81 -4.81 -19.93
N LEU A 77 7.65 -4.80 -19.27
CA LEU A 77 7.20 -3.65 -18.48
C LEU A 77 8.05 -3.37 -17.24
N HIS A 78 8.88 -4.33 -16.77
CA HIS A 78 9.81 -4.09 -15.68
C HIS A 78 10.92 -3.08 -16.04
N GLU A 79 11.26 -2.97 -17.31
CA GLU A 79 12.23 -1.98 -17.77
C GLU A 79 11.68 -0.57 -17.60
N MET A 80 10.36 -0.38 -17.71
CA MET A 80 9.73 0.91 -17.48
C MET A 80 9.84 1.33 -16.00
N TYR A 81 9.88 2.63 -15.77
CA TYR A 81 9.71 3.21 -14.44
C TYR A 81 8.21 3.43 -14.18
N ILE A 82 7.47 2.33 -13.90
CA ILE A 82 6.02 2.39 -13.67
C ILE A 82 5.68 2.13 -12.20
N GLY A 83 4.96 3.06 -11.58
CA GLY A 83 4.59 2.90 -10.17
C GLY A 83 4.15 4.19 -9.48
N THR A 84 4.18 4.18 -8.15
CA THR A 84 4.05 5.39 -7.33
C THR A 84 5.40 6.11 -7.24
N PHE A 85 5.42 7.39 -6.86
CA PHE A 85 6.68 8.12 -6.59
C PHE A 85 7.59 7.34 -5.64
N HIS A 86 7.07 6.81 -4.55
CA HIS A 86 7.85 6.03 -3.58
C HIS A 86 8.46 4.77 -4.20
N HIS A 87 7.73 4.08 -5.08
CA HIS A 87 8.24 2.91 -5.79
C HIS A 87 9.41 3.29 -6.70
N ILE A 88 9.30 4.40 -7.44
CA ILE A 88 10.34 4.89 -8.35
C ILE A 88 11.57 5.38 -7.57
N CYS A 89 11.37 6.14 -6.49
CA CYS A 89 12.45 6.55 -5.60
C CYS A 89 13.21 5.32 -5.06
N ARG A 90 12.49 4.30 -4.59
CA ARG A 90 13.09 3.05 -4.11
C ARG A 90 13.89 2.34 -5.21
N LYS A 91 13.38 2.30 -6.46
CA LYS A 91 14.08 1.71 -7.60
C LYS A 91 15.39 2.45 -7.88
N ILE A 92 15.35 3.80 -7.90
CA ILE A 92 16.55 4.63 -8.11
C ILE A 92 17.55 4.46 -6.96
N LEU A 93 17.10 4.55 -5.70
CA LEU A 93 17.99 4.38 -4.54
C LEU A 93 18.60 2.98 -4.48
N LYS A 94 17.86 1.93 -4.87
CA LYS A 94 18.40 0.56 -4.95
C LYS A 94 19.45 0.45 -6.07
N GLU A 95 19.24 1.10 -7.19
CA GLU A 95 20.17 1.08 -8.33
C GLU A 95 21.50 1.78 -8.01
N PHE A 96 21.43 2.91 -7.28
CA PHE A 96 22.59 3.73 -6.92
C PHE A 96 22.89 3.68 -5.41
N GLN A 97 22.68 2.53 -4.80
CA GLN A 97 22.80 2.32 -3.35
C GLN A 97 24.13 2.80 -2.76
N GLU A 98 25.24 2.58 -3.46
CA GLU A 98 26.60 2.91 -3.01
C GLU A 98 26.86 4.42 -2.88
N TYR A 99 26.05 5.23 -3.53
CA TYR A 99 26.09 6.70 -3.45
C TYR A 99 25.19 7.26 -2.35
N THR A 100 24.53 6.38 -1.62
CA THR A 100 23.63 6.77 -0.52
C THR A 100 24.25 6.38 0.82
N HIS A 101 23.85 7.08 1.88
CA HIS A 101 24.18 6.70 3.27
C HIS A 101 23.18 5.70 3.86
N LEU A 102 22.21 5.24 3.07
CA LEU A 102 21.18 4.33 3.53
C LEU A 102 21.70 2.90 3.66
N PRO A 103 21.31 2.18 4.71
CA PRO A 103 21.58 0.74 4.80
C PRO A 103 20.93 0.02 3.59
N LYS A 104 21.51 -1.06 3.10
CA LYS A 104 21.05 -1.77 1.90
C LYS A 104 19.60 -2.29 2.05
N ASN A 105 19.24 -2.78 3.22
CA ASN A 105 17.95 -3.35 3.54
C ASN A 105 17.21 -2.56 4.63
N TYR A 106 17.14 -1.23 4.47
CA TYR A 106 16.35 -0.41 5.38
C TYR A 106 14.89 -0.90 5.45
N LEU A 107 14.30 -0.87 6.63
CA LEU A 107 12.90 -1.16 6.82
C LEU A 107 12.07 0.08 6.46
N ALA A 108 11.31 -0.02 5.37
CA ALA A 108 10.34 1.04 5.08
C ALA A 108 9.18 0.96 6.06
N VAL A 109 9.03 2.00 6.88
CA VAL A 109 7.97 2.10 7.89
C VAL A 109 6.72 2.77 7.32
N ASP A 110 5.56 2.26 7.70
CA ASP A 110 4.29 2.89 7.39
C ASP A 110 3.95 4.02 8.38
N GLN A 111 2.83 4.70 8.16
CA GLN A 111 2.42 5.82 9.01
C GLN A 111 2.20 5.42 10.47
N PHE A 112 1.69 4.23 10.74
CA PHE A 112 1.50 3.78 12.12
C PHE A 112 2.83 3.49 12.79
N GLU A 113 3.73 2.81 12.10
CA GLU A 113 5.05 2.45 12.60
C GLU A 113 5.90 3.69 12.88
N GLN A 114 5.85 4.69 12.00
CA GLN A 114 6.45 6.01 12.23
C GLN A 114 5.92 6.65 13.52
N GLN A 115 4.60 6.66 13.70
CA GLN A 115 3.99 7.22 14.90
C GLN A 115 4.32 6.41 16.16
N TYR A 116 4.47 5.09 16.03
CA TYR A 116 4.85 4.21 17.13
C TYR A 116 6.30 4.47 17.56
N LEU A 117 7.22 4.64 16.63
CA LEU A 117 8.61 5.04 16.91
C LEU A 117 8.66 6.37 17.72
N VAL A 118 7.90 7.37 17.27
CA VAL A 118 7.79 8.65 18.00
C VAL A 118 7.14 8.47 19.38
N TYR A 119 6.17 7.54 19.51
CA TYR A 119 5.50 7.26 20.78
C TYR A 119 6.46 6.66 21.82
N GLU A 120 7.33 5.75 21.43
CA GLU A 120 8.34 5.16 22.32
C GLU A 120 9.31 6.22 22.86
N HIS A 121 9.58 7.28 22.08
CA HIS A 121 10.51 8.36 22.40
C HIS A 121 9.81 9.70 22.73
N LEU A 122 8.48 9.69 22.98
CA LEU A 122 7.71 10.93 23.17
C LEU A 122 8.25 11.81 24.33
N SER A 123 8.71 11.20 25.43
CA SER A 123 9.32 11.92 26.54
C SER A 123 10.53 12.75 26.13
N GLU A 124 11.32 12.23 25.20
CA GLU A 124 12.49 12.92 24.66
C GLU A 124 12.11 14.06 23.71
N PHE A 125 11.03 13.93 22.94
CA PHE A 125 10.47 15.05 22.18
C PHE A 125 9.90 16.13 23.11
N ALA A 126 9.19 15.74 24.15
CA ALA A 126 8.63 16.64 25.13
C ALA A 126 9.70 17.42 25.93
N ALA A 127 10.92 16.90 26.02
CA ALA A 127 12.08 17.58 26.63
C ALA A 127 12.67 18.69 25.74
N ILE A 128 12.24 18.83 24.47
CA ILE A 128 12.65 19.95 23.62
C ILE A 128 12.15 21.26 24.24
N PRO A 129 13.02 22.26 24.48
CA PRO A 129 12.60 23.55 25.03
C PRO A 129 11.46 24.17 24.21
N ASP A 130 10.46 24.70 24.89
CA ASP A 130 9.28 25.33 24.28
C ASP A 130 8.40 24.39 23.42
N PHE A 131 8.53 23.08 23.57
CA PHE A 131 7.76 22.06 22.82
C PHE A 131 6.26 22.37 22.76
N ARG A 132 5.67 22.84 23.88
CA ARG A 132 4.25 23.18 23.98
C ARG A 132 3.81 24.37 23.11
N ARG A 133 4.75 25.16 22.59
CA ARG A 133 4.41 26.22 21.60
C ARG A 133 3.95 25.67 20.26
N VAL A 134 4.30 24.42 19.97
CA VAL A 134 3.99 23.74 18.72
C VAL A 134 3.02 22.58 18.95
N ILE A 135 3.27 21.79 19.99
CA ILE A 135 2.45 20.62 20.33
C ILE A 135 1.60 20.94 21.56
N GLN A 136 0.29 21.06 21.37
CA GLN A 136 -0.64 21.24 22.48
C GLN A 136 -0.86 19.92 23.22
N ASP A 137 -0.86 19.95 24.53
CA ASP A 137 -1.16 18.81 25.40
C ASP A 137 -2.62 18.81 25.90
N SER A 138 -3.32 19.92 25.74
CA SER A 138 -4.69 20.09 26.18
C SER A 138 -5.42 21.22 25.43
N TYR A 139 -6.75 21.20 25.44
CA TYR A 139 -7.59 22.28 24.94
C TYR A 139 -8.85 22.44 25.80
N LEU A 140 -9.43 23.64 25.79
CA LEU A 140 -10.68 23.93 26.49
C LEU A 140 -11.89 23.57 25.63
N LYS A 141 -12.82 22.76 26.16
CA LYS A 141 -14.10 22.45 25.53
C LYS A 141 -15.20 22.64 26.55
N GLN A 142 -16.11 23.56 26.28
CA GLN A 142 -17.22 23.90 27.17
C GLN A 142 -16.80 24.28 28.62
N GLY A 143 -15.61 24.86 28.77
CA GLY A 143 -15.07 25.21 30.09
C GLY A 143 -14.27 24.11 30.79
N GLU A 144 -14.23 22.91 30.23
CA GLU A 144 -13.41 21.80 30.73
C GLU A 144 -12.08 21.68 29.96
N LEU A 145 -10.98 21.49 30.72
CA LEU A 145 -9.67 21.22 30.12
C LEU A 145 -9.58 19.77 29.68
N ILE A 146 -9.58 19.55 28.36
CA ILE A 146 -9.43 18.21 27.76
C ILE A 146 -7.96 17.99 27.40
N ARG A 147 -7.38 16.93 27.93
CA ARG A 147 -6.01 16.52 27.63
C ARG A 147 -5.94 15.84 26.26
N ILE A 148 -4.96 16.23 25.44
CA ILE A 148 -4.68 15.57 24.16
C ILE A 148 -3.89 14.30 24.45
N SER A 149 -4.34 13.15 23.87
CA SER A 149 -3.63 11.88 24.10
C SER A 149 -2.19 11.94 23.57
N PRO A 150 -1.24 11.25 24.21
CA PRO A 150 0.12 11.10 23.72
C PRO A 150 0.19 10.62 22.27
N TRP A 151 -0.69 9.70 21.90
CA TRP A 151 -0.78 9.23 20.52
C TRP A 151 -1.11 10.34 19.53
N ARG A 152 -2.06 11.22 19.89
CA ARG A 152 -2.40 12.36 19.02
C ARG A 152 -1.25 13.37 18.92
N GLN A 153 -0.46 13.53 19.98
CA GLN A 153 0.75 14.35 19.92
C GLN A 153 1.77 13.75 18.94
N CYS A 154 1.98 12.42 18.97
CA CYS A 154 2.85 11.71 18.02
C CYS A 154 2.39 11.89 16.57
N GLN A 155 1.07 11.79 16.32
CA GLN A 155 0.51 12.06 15.00
C GLN A 155 0.83 13.47 14.50
N THR A 156 0.75 14.47 15.38
CA THR A 156 1.06 15.86 15.04
C THR A 156 2.57 16.06 14.81
N ILE A 157 3.44 15.43 15.61
CA ILE A 157 4.90 15.45 15.40
C ILE A 157 5.23 14.89 14.01
N CYS A 158 4.76 13.68 13.69
CA CYS A 158 5.01 13.04 12.40
C CYS A 158 4.51 13.89 11.24
N ARG A 159 3.35 14.52 11.39
CA ARG A 159 2.79 15.38 10.35
C ARG A 159 3.67 16.61 10.08
N TYR A 160 4.22 17.24 11.13
CA TYR A 160 5.15 18.36 10.96
C TYR A 160 6.47 17.90 10.32
N VAL A 161 7.06 16.83 10.82
CA VAL A 161 8.32 16.31 10.29
C VAL A 161 8.18 15.94 8.80
N ASN A 162 7.13 15.21 8.46
CA ASN A 162 6.87 14.81 7.06
C ASN A 162 6.62 16.04 6.17
N GLY A 163 5.71 16.94 6.60
CA GLY A 163 5.37 18.11 5.80
C GLY A 163 6.55 19.03 5.54
N LEU A 164 7.41 19.28 6.54
CA LEU A 164 8.60 20.11 6.38
C LEU A 164 9.69 19.41 5.53
N SER A 165 9.83 18.09 5.65
CA SER A 165 10.75 17.29 4.83
C SER A 165 10.30 17.27 3.35
N GLU A 166 9.02 17.14 3.09
CA GLU A 166 8.43 17.17 1.73
C GLU A 166 8.51 18.55 1.09
N GLU A 167 8.62 19.62 1.91
CA GLU A 167 8.90 20.98 1.44
C GLU A 167 10.41 21.26 1.28
N LEU A 168 11.27 20.26 1.45
CA LEU A 168 12.73 20.34 1.35
C LEU A 168 13.35 21.38 2.29
N LEU A 169 12.75 21.59 3.47
CA LEU A 169 13.33 22.48 4.47
C LEU A 169 14.40 21.74 5.28
N LEU A 170 15.57 22.38 5.40
CA LEU A 170 16.67 21.85 6.22
C LEU A 170 16.62 22.46 7.62
N PRO A 171 16.80 21.65 8.69
CA PRO A 171 16.82 22.16 10.07
C PRO A 171 17.78 23.32 10.29
N GLU A 172 18.95 23.31 9.64
CA GLU A 172 19.98 24.35 9.73
C GLU A 172 19.50 25.67 9.12
N GLU A 173 18.78 25.62 7.99
CA GLU A 173 18.22 26.81 7.33
C GLU A 173 17.07 27.40 8.17
N MET A 174 16.23 26.52 8.73
CA MET A 174 15.15 26.91 9.63
C MET A 174 15.70 27.65 10.84
N ARG A 175 16.77 27.18 11.48
CA ARG A 175 17.40 27.82 12.66
C ARG A 175 18.03 29.17 12.35
N ARG A 176 18.51 29.42 11.13
CA ARG A 176 19.04 30.74 10.72
C ARG A 176 17.97 31.83 10.62
N THR A 177 16.70 31.44 10.50
CA THR A 177 15.58 32.36 10.31
C THR A 177 14.88 32.80 11.62
N CYS A 178 15.37 32.39 12.77
CA CYS A 178 14.79 32.67 14.10
C CYS A 178 14.99 34.10 14.54
N GLY A 179 13.92 34.90 14.64
CA GLY A 179 14.00 36.29 15.09
C GLY A 179 12.73 36.88 15.72
N ASN A 180 11.61 36.16 15.77
CA ASN A 180 10.34 36.63 16.31
C ASN A 180 9.51 35.51 16.95
N GLN A 181 8.23 35.75 17.27
CA GLN A 181 7.35 34.76 17.92
C GLN A 181 7.18 33.49 17.06
N LEU A 182 7.12 33.59 15.71
CA LEU A 182 7.15 32.46 14.78
C LEU A 182 8.52 31.77 14.82
N GLY A 183 9.63 32.53 14.99
CA GLY A 183 10.98 31.99 15.10
C GLY A 183 11.14 30.96 16.24
N GLY A 184 10.50 31.20 17.39
CA GLY A 184 10.51 30.22 18.47
C GLY A 184 9.81 28.90 18.12
N ARG A 185 8.73 28.93 17.29
CA ARG A 185 8.09 27.71 16.77
C ARG A 185 8.96 27.02 15.73
N ILE A 186 9.63 27.79 14.87
CA ILE A 186 10.54 27.26 13.84
C ILE A 186 11.70 26.51 14.50
N GLU A 187 12.29 27.06 15.58
CA GLU A 187 13.37 26.38 16.31
C GLU A 187 12.91 25.03 16.92
N VAL A 188 11.72 24.99 17.52
CA VAL A 188 11.15 23.74 18.05
C VAL A 188 10.98 22.70 16.92
N LEU A 189 10.40 23.10 15.79
CA LEU A 189 10.20 22.23 14.64
C LEU A 189 11.53 21.71 14.05
N ALA A 190 12.55 22.58 13.95
CA ALA A 190 13.88 22.18 13.50
C ALA A 190 14.50 21.12 14.42
N ARG A 191 14.40 21.31 15.76
CA ARG A 191 14.89 20.32 16.74
C ARG A 191 14.11 19.01 16.68
N MET A 192 12.80 19.08 16.43
CA MET A 192 11.98 17.88 16.24
C MET A 192 12.43 17.08 15.01
N MET A 193 12.67 17.76 13.87
CA MET A 193 13.19 17.12 12.66
C MET A 193 14.54 16.46 12.89
N MET A 194 15.50 17.17 13.50
CA MET A 194 16.82 16.62 13.81
C MET A 194 16.74 15.37 14.69
N LYS A 195 15.89 15.44 15.73
CA LYS A 195 15.70 14.31 16.65
C LYS A 195 15.09 13.11 15.93
N TYR A 196 14.08 13.35 15.10
CA TYR A 196 13.41 12.30 14.34
C TYR A 196 14.38 11.61 13.36
N THR A 197 15.15 12.39 12.58
CA THR A 197 16.14 11.85 11.64
C THR A 197 17.18 10.98 12.37
N ARG A 198 17.62 11.42 13.55
CA ARG A 198 18.54 10.62 14.37
C ARG A 198 17.92 9.29 14.80
N LEU A 199 16.65 9.26 15.20
CA LEU A 199 15.96 8.01 15.56
C LEU A 199 15.84 7.06 14.37
N GLU A 200 15.56 7.57 13.16
CA GLU A 200 15.53 6.74 11.95
C GLU A 200 16.90 6.12 11.65
N GLU A 201 17.98 6.88 11.84
CA GLU A 201 19.36 6.41 11.65
C GLU A 201 19.76 5.35 12.68
N GLU A 202 19.46 5.57 13.96
CA GLU A 202 19.74 4.64 15.05
C GLU A 202 18.99 3.31 14.94
N ARG A 203 17.78 3.32 14.30
CA ARG A 203 16.93 2.14 14.15
C ARG A 203 16.88 1.58 12.72
N HIS A 204 17.67 2.13 11.81
CA HIS A 204 17.75 1.76 10.39
C HIS A 204 16.39 1.71 9.68
N PHE A 205 15.47 2.61 10.05
CA PHE A 205 14.18 2.79 9.39
C PHE A 205 14.22 3.93 8.38
N ILE A 206 13.33 3.85 7.41
CA ILE A 206 13.07 4.96 6.49
C ILE A 206 11.57 5.14 6.30
N ASP A 207 11.09 6.35 6.47
CA ASP A 207 9.71 6.70 6.12
C ASP A 207 9.57 7.13 4.65
N PHE A 208 8.34 7.33 4.22
CA PHE A 208 8.06 7.69 2.83
C PHE A 208 8.57 9.10 2.44
N SER A 209 8.60 10.05 3.37
CA SER A 209 9.10 11.40 3.12
C SER A 209 10.62 11.41 3.00
N ARG A 210 11.31 10.67 3.86
CA ARG A 210 12.77 10.51 3.80
C ARG A 210 13.20 9.79 2.53
N LEU A 211 12.46 8.76 2.08
CA LEU A 211 12.75 8.07 0.83
C LEU A 211 12.83 9.02 -0.37
N GLN A 212 11.90 9.96 -0.46
CA GLN A 212 11.90 10.98 -1.51
C GLN A 212 13.04 11.99 -1.33
N LYS A 213 13.30 12.41 -0.08
CA LYS A 213 14.37 13.35 0.27
C LYS A 213 15.75 12.79 -0.07
N GLU A 214 16.01 11.52 0.25
CA GLU A 214 17.28 10.85 -0.08
C GLU A 214 17.45 10.71 -1.60
N THR A 215 16.37 10.41 -2.33
CA THR A 215 16.41 10.40 -3.81
C THR A 215 16.73 11.78 -4.37
N TYR A 216 16.10 12.83 -3.84
CA TYR A 216 16.39 14.22 -4.25
C TYR A 216 17.84 14.61 -3.95
N ALA A 217 18.34 14.26 -2.76
CA ALA A 217 19.72 14.51 -2.35
C ALA A 217 20.71 13.78 -3.25
N LEU A 218 20.48 12.50 -3.55
CA LEU A 218 21.29 11.71 -4.49
C LEU A 218 21.39 12.40 -5.85
N LEU A 219 20.26 12.73 -6.45
CA LEU A 219 20.22 13.34 -7.79
C LEU A 219 20.80 14.76 -7.84
N SER A 220 20.72 15.50 -6.74
CA SER A 220 21.28 16.87 -6.65
C SER A 220 22.79 16.87 -6.37
N SER A 221 23.30 15.85 -5.65
CA SER A 221 24.71 15.78 -5.26
C SER A 221 25.60 15.08 -6.28
N TYR A 222 25.05 14.23 -7.14
CA TYR A 222 25.78 13.44 -8.14
C TYR A 222 25.28 13.73 -9.55
N PRO A 223 25.82 14.80 -10.22
CA PRO A 223 25.41 15.18 -11.58
C PRO A 223 25.57 14.07 -12.62
N GLU A 224 26.55 13.18 -12.44
CA GLU A 224 26.79 12.02 -13.31
C GLU A 224 25.65 11.00 -13.26
N ILE A 225 25.10 10.74 -12.07
CA ILE A 225 23.93 9.86 -11.91
C ILE A 225 22.69 10.50 -12.53
N LEU A 226 22.51 11.80 -12.31
CA LEU A 226 21.41 12.54 -12.90
C LEU A 226 21.49 12.53 -14.43
N ASP A 227 22.66 12.79 -15.02
CA ASP A 227 22.88 12.76 -16.47
C ASP A 227 22.59 11.36 -17.06
N GLN A 228 23.05 10.31 -16.38
CA GLN A 228 22.75 8.91 -16.76
C GLN A 228 21.24 8.63 -16.77
N LEU A 229 20.51 9.04 -15.73
CA LEU A 229 19.06 8.86 -15.65
C LEU A 229 18.31 9.71 -16.67
N GLN A 230 18.73 10.96 -16.91
CA GLN A 230 18.14 11.84 -17.92
C GLN A 230 18.33 11.31 -19.35
N LYS A 231 19.48 10.72 -19.67
CA LYS A 231 19.71 10.07 -20.97
C LYS A 231 18.86 8.82 -21.15
N ARG A 232 18.60 8.08 -20.07
CA ARG A 232 17.78 6.89 -20.10
C ARG A 232 16.29 7.21 -20.05
N ILE A 233 15.81 8.02 -19.11
CA ILE A 233 14.39 8.38 -18.93
C ILE A 233 14.09 9.61 -19.78
N ARG A 234 13.55 9.40 -20.98
CA ARG A 234 13.27 10.47 -21.93
C ARG A 234 11.83 10.98 -21.87
N TYR A 235 10.89 10.15 -21.45
CA TYR A 235 9.46 10.45 -21.40
C TYR A 235 8.91 10.26 -20.00
N ILE A 236 8.48 11.34 -19.37
CA ILE A 236 7.91 11.34 -18.02
C ILE A 236 6.42 11.61 -18.12
N MET A 237 5.61 10.68 -17.64
CA MET A 237 4.15 10.82 -17.60
C MET A 237 3.64 10.69 -16.20
N ILE A 238 2.73 11.60 -15.78
CA ILE A 238 2.22 11.65 -14.41
C ILE A 238 0.72 11.74 -14.43
N ASP A 239 0.05 10.76 -13.83
CA ASP A 239 -1.39 10.78 -13.59
C ASP A 239 -1.70 11.46 -12.25
N GLU A 240 -2.88 12.06 -12.13
CA GLU A 240 -3.37 12.78 -10.94
C GLU A 240 -2.36 13.85 -10.44
N TYR A 241 -1.79 14.63 -11.36
CA TYR A 241 -0.73 15.59 -11.07
C TYR A 241 -1.10 16.66 -10.03
N GLN A 242 -2.39 16.96 -9.83
CA GLN A 242 -2.89 17.87 -8.79
C GLN A 242 -2.64 17.36 -7.35
N ASP A 243 -2.29 16.10 -7.19
CA ASP A 243 -2.02 15.51 -5.88
C ASP A 243 -0.52 15.46 -5.53
N THR A 244 0.35 15.95 -6.42
CA THR A 244 1.80 16.00 -6.17
C THR A 244 2.16 17.03 -5.10
N ASN A 245 3.13 16.71 -4.25
CA ASN A 245 3.73 17.62 -3.29
C ASN A 245 4.96 18.35 -3.87
N PHE A 246 5.60 19.21 -3.07
CA PHE A 246 6.72 20.02 -3.56
C PHE A 246 7.93 19.18 -3.96
N ILE A 247 8.36 18.24 -3.12
CA ILE A 247 9.53 17.40 -3.43
C ILE A 247 9.33 16.54 -4.68
N GLN A 248 8.11 16.05 -4.91
CA GLN A 248 7.78 15.28 -6.11
C GLN A 248 7.92 16.15 -7.37
N GLU A 249 7.46 17.39 -7.31
CA GLU A 249 7.66 18.34 -8.42
C GLU A 249 9.16 18.63 -8.65
N GLN A 250 9.96 18.75 -7.59
CA GLN A 250 11.40 18.94 -7.74
C GLN A 250 12.08 17.71 -8.37
N LEU A 251 11.67 16.50 -8.00
CA LEU A 251 12.16 15.26 -8.62
C LEU A 251 11.79 15.18 -10.11
N ILE A 252 10.56 15.57 -10.47
CA ILE A 252 10.13 15.66 -11.88
C ILE A 252 11.02 16.63 -12.65
N ARG A 253 11.29 17.80 -12.10
CA ARG A 253 12.15 18.81 -12.74
C ARG A 253 13.58 18.32 -12.93
N LEU A 254 14.17 17.69 -11.93
CA LEU A 254 15.50 17.11 -12.04
C LEU A 254 15.55 16.04 -13.13
N LEU A 255 14.66 15.07 -13.09
CA LEU A 255 14.65 13.97 -14.05
C LEU A 255 14.26 14.40 -15.46
N GLY A 256 13.38 15.40 -15.60
CA GLY A 256 12.97 15.93 -16.91
C GLY A 256 14.09 16.65 -17.67
N GLY A 257 15.00 17.29 -16.95
CA GLY A 257 16.20 17.93 -17.51
C GLY A 257 15.92 18.80 -18.72
N CYS A 258 16.86 18.80 -19.67
CA CYS A 258 16.77 19.58 -20.92
C CYS A 258 15.84 18.95 -21.97
N SER A 259 15.50 17.66 -21.87
CA SER A 259 14.65 16.97 -22.85
C SER A 259 13.19 17.42 -22.77
N GLN A 260 12.75 17.80 -21.58
CA GLN A 260 11.42 18.32 -21.25
C GLN A 260 10.24 17.54 -21.86
N GLN A 261 10.36 16.22 -22.08
CA GLN A 261 9.27 15.38 -22.57
C GLN A 261 8.37 14.96 -21.38
N ILE A 262 7.77 15.96 -20.72
CA ILE A 262 6.94 15.81 -19.54
C ILE A 262 5.47 15.91 -19.93
N PHE A 263 4.69 14.89 -19.64
CA PHE A 263 3.25 14.83 -19.89
C PHE A 263 2.49 14.64 -18.59
N VAL A 264 1.80 15.66 -18.13
CA VAL A 264 1.03 15.60 -16.88
C VAL A 264 -0.46 15.66 -17.14
N VAL A 265 -1.19 14.83 -16.40
CA VAL A 265 -2.65 14.76 -16.47
C VAL A 265 -3.23 15.02 -15.09
N GLY A 266 -4.23 15.90 -15.02
CA GLY A 266 -4.84 16.20 -13.73
C GLY A 266 -6.17 16.94 -13.79
N ASP A 267 -6.78 17.05 -12.64
CA ASP A 267 -8.01 17.79 -12.39
C ASP A 267 -7.88 18.58 -11.08
N ASP A 268 -7.63 19.87 -11.18
CA ASP A 268 -7.49 20.75 -10.02
C ASP A 268 -8.75 20.79 -9.13
N ASP A 269 -9.94 20.51 -9.69
CA ASP A 269 -11.19 20.41 -8.93
C ASP A 269 -11.27 19.11 -8.09
N GLN A 270 -10.38 18.13 -8.32
CA GLN A 270 -10.27 16.89 -7.55
C GLN A 270 -9.02 16.86 -6.62
N SER A 271 -8.36 17.99 -6.41
CA SER A 271 -7.25 18.09 -5.44
C SER A 271 -7.79 18.08 -4.00
N ILE A 272 -7.78 16.90 -3.38
CA ILE A 272 -8.34 16.68 -2.03
C ILE A 272 -7.32 16.13 -1.03
N TYR A 273 -6.02 16.10 -1.38
CA TYR A 273 -4.96 15.54 -0.54
C TYR A 273 -4.00 16.60 0.04
N ARG A 274 -4.44 17.87 0.17
CA ARG A 274 -3.65 18.93 0.82
C ARG A 274 -3.18 18.51 2.20
N PHE A 275 -4.02 17.85 2.99
CA PHE A 275 -3.67 17.36 4.33
C PHE A 275 -2.54 16.29 4.33
N ARG A 276 -2.13 15.83 3.14
CA ARG A 276 -0.98 14.96 2.89
C ARG A 276 0.15 15.66 2.13
N GLY A 277 0.19 16.99 2.15
CA GLY A 277 1.23 17.77 1.51
C GLY A 277 1.02 18.07 0.02
N ALA A 278 -0.10 17.63 -0.61
CA ALA A 278 -0.38 17.95 -2.01
C ALA A 278 -0.44 19.46 -2.25
N SER A 279 0.25 19.93 -3.29
CA SER A 279 0.33 21.34 -3.67
C SER A 279 -0.43 21.61 -4.97
N ILE A 280 -1.59 22.25 -4.83
CA ILE A 280 -2.36 22.73 -5.98
C ILE A 280 -1.54 23.71 -6.85
N GLY A 281 -0.53 24.34 -6.27
CA GLY A 281 0.38 25.24 -6.97
C GLY A 281 1.11 24.58 -8.12
N ASN A 282 1.38 23.27 -8.04
CA ASN A 282 2.07 22.54 -9.08
C ASN A 282 1.26 22.55 -10.39
N ILE A 283 -0.01 22.12 -10.34
CA ILE A 283 -0.85 22.08 -11.53
C ILE A 283 -1.21 23.51 -12.00
N LEU A 284 -1.59 24.43 -11.13
CA LEU A 284 -1.94 25.80 -11.50
C LEU A 284 -0.74 26.62 -12.02
N GLY A 285 0.47 26.23 -11.61
CA GLY A 285 1.72 26.88 -12.00
C GLY A 285 2.44 26.23 -13.17
N PHE A 286 1.99 25.08 -13.68
CA PHE A 286 2.71 24.26 -14.65
C PHE A 286 3.15 25.03 -15.90
N SER A 287 2.25 25.76 -16.53
CA SER A 287 2.55 26.58 -17.72
C SER A 287 3.51 27.75 -17.47
N LYS A 288 3.64 28.20 -16.20
CA LYS A 288 4.63 29.23 -15.83
C LYS A 288 6.00 28.60 -15.61
N THR A 289 6.02 27.38 -15.10
CA THR A 289 7.24 26.61 -14.88
C THR A 289 7.85 26.13 -16.19
N TYR A 290 7.01 25.61 -17.08
CA TYR A 290 7.41 25.10 -18.39
C TYR A 290 6.88 26.05 -19.48
N GLN A 291 7.70 27.03 -19.88
CA GLN A 291 7.29 28.12 -20.76
C GLN A 291 6.84 27.66 -22.16
N THR A 292 7.34 26.52 -22.64
CA THR A 292 6.96 25.91 -23.93
C THR A 292 5.77 24.93 -23.79
N CYS A 293 5.04 24.99 -22.67
CA CYS A 293 3.97 24.05 -22.36
C CYS A 293 2.80 24.11 -23.32
N HIS A 294 2.39 22.95 -23.83
CA HIS A 294 1.11 22.76 -24.51
C HIS A 294 0.02 22.39 -23.49
N THR A 295 -1.07 23.14 -23.46
CA THR A 295 -2.20 22.85 -22.57
C THR A 295 -3.40 22.37 -23.36
N PHE A 296 -3.86 21.16 -23.07
CA PHE A 296 -5.07 20.57 -23.65
C PHE A 296 -6.15 20.44 -22.59
N LYS A 297 -7.42 20.48 -23.02
CA LYS A 297 -8.59 20.29 -22.15
C LYS A 297 -9.45 19.19 -22.71
N LEU A 298 -9.86 18.24 -21.86
CA LEU A 298 -10.85 17.24 -22.22
C LEU A 298 -12.23 17.71 -21.74
N ASP A 299 -13.12 17.94 -22.66
CA ASP A 299 -14.46 18.51 -22.47
C ASP A 299 -15.61 17.51 -22.54
N THR A 300 -15.33 16.26 -22.91
CA THR A 300 -16.35 15.22 -23.09
C THR A 300 -16.28 14.18 -21.96
N ASN A 301 -17.35 14.11 -21.16
CA ASN A 301 -17.51 13.11 -20.09
C ASN A 301 -18.23 11.86 -20.64
N TYR A 302 -17.56 10.72 -20.59
CA TYR A 302 -18.05 9.42 -21.07
C TYR A 302 -18.64 8.53 -19.95
N ARG A 303 -18.67 9.04 -18.72
CA ARG A 303 -19.07 8.29 -17.52
C ARG A 303 -20.50 8.55 -17.11
N SER A 304 -20.82 9.81 -16.88
CA SER A 304 -21.97 10.21 -16.07
C SER A 304 -23.12 10.75 -16.94
N HIS A 305 -24.32 10.54 -16.43
CA HIS A 305 -25.54 11.13 -17.00
C HIS A 305 -25.43 12.67 -17.17
N PRO A 306 -25.95 13.28 -18.24
CA PRO A 306 -25.81 14.72 -18.51
C PRO A 306 -26.24 15.62 -17.33
N GLY A 307 -27.31 15.25 -16.62
CA GLY A 307 -27.77 16.01 -15.44
C GLY A 307 -26.80 15.99 -14.28
N ILE A 308 -26.04 14.90 -14.08
CA ILE A 308 -25.00 14.82 -13.04
C ILE A 308 -23.81 15.69 -13.43
N VAL A 309 -23.38 15.65 -14.68
CA VAL A 309 -22.28 16.50 -15.19
C VAL A 309 -22.62 17.97 -14.96
N ARG A 310 -23.84 18.40 -15.35
CA ARG A 310 -24.30 19.76 -15.14
C ARG A 310 -24.31 20.14 -13.66
N PHE A 311 -24.87 19.28 -12.81
CA PHE A 311 -24.90 19.50 -11.35
C PHE A 311 -23.50 19.70 -10.77
N CYS A 312 -22.54 18.88 -11.14
CA CYS A 312 -21.15 19.01 -10.69
C CYS A 312 -20.53 20.35 -11.10
N MET A 313 -20.82 20.81 -12.32
CA MET A 313 -20.34 22.12 -12.78
C MET A 313 -21.01 23.27 -12.03
N ASP A 314 -22.33 23.20 -11.81
CA ASP A 314 -23.07 24.22 -11.05
C ASP A 314 -22.61 24.29 -9.61
N TRP A 315 -22.32 23.13 -8.97
CA TRP A 315 -21.68 23.07 -7.65
C TRP A 315 -20.39 23.90 -7.63
N MET A 316 -19.48 23.66 -8.56
CA MET A 316 -18.19 24.38 -8.58
C MET A 316 -18.36 25.88 -8.89
N ARG A 317 -19.38 26.27 -9.67
CA ARG A 317 -19.71 27.68 -9.92
C ARG A 317 -20.32 28.40 -8.72
N GLY A 318 -20.89 27.64 -7.77
CA GLY A 318 -21.52 28.19 -6.57
C GLY A 318 -20.60 28.92 -5.62
N LEU A 319 -19.27 28.67 -5.66
CA LEU A 319 -18.30 29.36 -4.83
C LEU A 319 -17.68 30.56 -5.57
N LYS A 320 -18.04 31.77 -5.14
CA LYS A 320 -17.58 33.00 -5.79
C LYS A 320 -16.09 33.30 -5.55
N SER A 321 -15.53 32.85 -4.44
CA SER A 321 -14.12 33.13 -4.05
C SER A 321 -13.08 32.41 -4.92
N TRP A 322 -13.48 31.58 -5.89
CA TRP A 322 -12.57 31.06 -6.93
C TRP A 322 -11.88 32.19 -7.70
N ARG A 323 -12.49 33.37 -7.76
CA ARG A 323 -11.90 34.56 -8.33
C ARG A 323 -11.53 35.54 -7.23
N GLY A 324 -10.23 35.80 -7.06
CA GLY A 324 -9.73 36.79 -6.11
C GLY A 324 -10.16 38.21 -6.46
N ALA A 325 -10.08 39.12 -5.48
CA ALA A 325 -10.37 40.56 -5.70
C ALA A 325 -9.42 41.20 -6.71
N ASP A 326 -8.24 40.66 -6.89
CA ASP A 326 -7.22 41.02 -7.90
C ASP A 326 -7.50 40.42 -9.28
N GLY A 327 -8.59 39.68 -9.45
CA GLY A 327 -8.97 39.04 -10.70
C GLY A 327 -8.29 37.68 -10.92
N ARG A 328 -7.37 37.24 -10.07
CA ARG A 328 -6.66 35.95 -10.16
C ARG A 328 -7.65 34.81 -9.96
N MET A 329 -7.57 33.80 -10.83
CA MET A 329 -8.33 32.57 -10.67
C MET A 329 -7.53 31.52 -9.89
N PHE A 330 -8.18 30.86 -8.90
CA PHE A 330 -7.61 29.80 -8.06
C PHE A 330 -8.04 28.40 -8.53
N ARG A 331 -8.53 28.31 -9.75
CA ARG A 331 -8.83 27.08 -10.47
C ARG A 331 -8.69 27.29 -11.96
N TYR A 332 -8.52 26.21 -12.72
CA TYR A 332 -8.58 26.28 -14.18
C TYR A 332 -10.00 26.55 -14.68
N VAL A 333 -10.12 27.44 -15.68
CA VAL A 333 -11.38 27.62 -16.40
C VAL A 333 -11.47 26.53 -17.46
N LYS A 334 -12.26 25.49 -17.16
CA LYS A 334 -12.36 24.26 -17.98
C LYS A 334 -13.32 24.40 -19.17
N GLY A 335 -14.15 25.47 -19.21
CA GLY A 335 -15.28 25.55 -20.13
C GLY A 335 -16.43 24.65 -19.69
N ASP A 336 -17.35 24.37 -20.62
CA ASP A 336 -18.46 23.45 -20.36
C ASP A 336 -18.04 22.02 -20.69
N ILE A 337 -18.12 21.13 -19.67
CA ILE A 337 -17.93 19.69 -19.87
C ILE A 337 -19.28 19.12 -20.35
N HIS A 338 -19.28 18.44 -21.49
CA HIS A 338 -20.46 17.82 -22.07
C HIS A 338 -20.47 16.32 -21.82
N ALA A 339 -21.62 15.76 -21.47
CA ALA A 339 -21.76 14.31 -21.40
C ALA A 339 -21.83 13.72 -22.82
N ALA A 340 -21.18 12.59 -23.02
CA ALA A 340 -21.28 11.81 -24.25
C ALA A 340 -22.64 11.08 -24.37
N SER A 341 -23.32 10.86 -23.24
CA SER A 341 -24.65 10.26 -23.16
C SER A 341 -25.71 11.32 -23.48
N GLU A 342 -26.75 10.92 -24.20
CA GLU A 342 -27.95 11.71 -24.49
C GLU A 342 -29.13 11.34 -23.57
N GLU A 343 -28.87 10.55 -22.51
CA GLU A 343 -29.91 10.12 -21.57
C GLU A 343 -30.64 11.33 -20.97
N THR A 344 -31.96 11.20 -20.89
CA THR A 344 -32.86 12.20 -20.30
C THR A 344 -33.35 11.75 -18.93
N GLY A 345 -33.95 12.63 -18.16
CA GLY A 345 -34.48 12.31 -16.85
C GLY A 345 -33.90 13.16 -15.73
N THR A 346 -34.19 12.75 -14.50
CA THR A 346 -33.83 13.45 -13.27
C THR A 346 -32.83 12.62 -12.46
N PRO A 347 -31.52 12.66 -12.81
CA PRO A 347 -30.51 11.78 -12.18
C PRO A 347 -30.03 12.31 -10.82
N VAL A 348 -30.35 13.55 -10.44
CA VAL A 348 -29.93 14.15 -9.18
C VAL A 348 -31.14 14.41 -8.31
N LEU A 349 -31.19 13.75 -7.16
CA LEU A 349 -32.36 13.72 -6.28
C LEU A 349 -32.00 14.14 -4.86
N ARG A 350 -32.99 14.61 -4.10
CA ARG A 350 -32.86 14.79 -2.65
C ARG A 350 -33.71 13.80 -1.85
N ILE A 351 -33.16 13.35 -0.71
CA ILE A 351 -33.89 12.64 0.32
C ILE A 351 -33.81 13.47 1.60
N THR A 352 -34.99 13.81 2.17
CA THR A 352 -35.06 14.55 3.42
C THR A 352 -35.91 13.80 4.44
N GLY A 353 -35.59 13.90 5.74
CA GLY A 353 -36.35 13.38 6.86
C GLY A 353 -36.54 14.47 7.92
N LYS A 354 -37.48 14.32 8.85
CA LYS A 354 -37.67 15.23 9.98
C LYS A 354 -36.39 15.26 10.86
N ASP A 355 -35.80 14.07 11.01
CA ASP A 355 -34.54 13.84 11.71
C ASP A 355 -33.66 12.84 10.96
N LEU A 356 -32.47 12.57 11.45
CA LEU A 356 -31.52 11.64 10.84
C LEU A 356 -32.07 10.20 10.80
N SER A 357 -32.85 9.78 11.78
CA SER A 357 -33.42 8.41 11.82
C SER A 357 -34.40 8.20 10.69
N GLU A 358 -35.30 9.16 10.47
CA GLU A 358 -36.26 9.11 9.35
C GLU A 358 -35.53 9.24 8.00
N CYS A 359 -34.53 10.12 7.92
CA CYS A 359 -33.71 10.25 6.72
C CYS A 359 -33.02 8.91 6.36
N HIS A 360 -32.43 8.23 7.32
CA HIS A 360 -31.78 6.93 7.12
C HIS A 360 -32.79 5.85 6.74
N ALA A 361 -34.01 5.85 7.33
CA ALA A 361 -35.06 4.91 6.96
C ALA A 361 -35.50 5.12 5.51
N ARG A 362 -35.64 6.39 5.06
CA ARG A 362 -35.98 6.75 3.68
C ARG A 362 -34.87 6.35 2.70
N ILE A 363 -33.60 6.54 3.06
CA ILE A 363 -32.45 6.06 2.24
C ILE A 363 -32.52 4.54 2.07
N ALA A 364 -32.75 3.79 3.15
CA ALA A 364 -32.85 2.34 3.09
C ALA A 364 -34.03 1.87 2.24
N ALA A 365 -35.21 2.53 2.35
CA ALA A 365 -36.36 2.26 1.51
C ALA A 365 -36.13 2.61 0.03
N PHE A 366 -35.41 3.69 -0.24
CA PHE A 366 -35.02 4.09 -1.60
C PHE A 366 -34.15 3.02 -2.27
N ILE A 367 -33.09 2.54 -1.56
CA ILE A 367 -32.18 1.49 -2.07
C ILE A 367 -32.94 0.18 -2.34
N GLU A 368 -33.84 -0.23 -1.43
CA GLU A 368 -34.68 -1.40 -1.61
C GLU A 368 -35.59 -1.24 -2.83
N GLY A 369 -36.27 -0.08 -2.98
CA GLY A 369 -37.12 0.23 -4.11
C GLY A 369 -36.39 0.27 -5.47
N LEU A 370 -35.10 0.67 -5.52
CA LEU A 370 -34.30 0.55 -6.73
C LEU A 370 -34.13 -0.90 -7.16
N LYS A 371 -33.93 -1.81 -6.21
CA LYS A 371 -33.81 -3.25 -6.47
C LYS A 371 -35.14 -3.87 -6.91
N GLU A 372 -36.23 -3.54 -6.22
CA GLU A 372 -37.56 -4.03 -6.53
C GLU A 372 -38.04 -3.60 -7.93
N ARG A 373 -37.73 -2.39 -8.32
CA ARG A 373 -38.06 -1.86 -9.67
C ARG A 373 -37.08 -2.34 -10.76
N GLY A 374 -36.07 -3.13 -10.44
CA GLY A 374 -35.08 -3.62 -11.40
C GLY A 374 -34.12 -2.57 -11.92
N GLN A 375 -34.05 -1.38 -11.32
CA GLN A 375 -33.12 -0.31 -11.69
C GLN A 375 -31.67 -0.68 -11.35
N ILE A 376 -31.48 -1.45 -10.30
CA ILE A 376 -30.22 -2.13 -9.96
C ILE A 376 -30.42 -3.63 -9.93
N THR A 377 -29.41 -4.37 -10.37
CA THR A 377 -29.38 -5.83 -10.35
C THR A 377 -28.69 -6.39 -9.09
N ASP A 378 -27.82 -5.60 -8.45
CA ASP A 378 -27.11 -5.97 -7.23
C ASP A 378 -26.91 -4.71 -6.35
N TYR A 379 -26.95 -4.89 -5.03
CA TYR A 379 -26.71 -3.81 -4.07
C TYR A 379 -25.29 -3.24 -4.15
N ASN A 380 -24.32 -3.95 -4.73
CA ASN A 380 -22.95 -3.43 -4.95
C ASN A 380 -22.89 -2.27 -5.97
N GLN A 381 -23.98 -2.02 -6.70
CA GLN A 381 -24.12 -0.87 -7.59
C GLN A 381 -24.37 0.44 -6.81
N VAL A 382 -24.59 0.38 -5.49
CA VAL A 382 -24.87 1.53 -4.63
C VAL A 382 -23.70 1.82 -3.71
N ALA A 383 -23.20 3.06 -3.73
CA ALA A 383 -22.22 3.56 -2.78
C ALA A 383 -22.77 4.69 -1.91
N VAL A 384 -22.55 4.61 -0.62
CA VAL A 384 -22.81 5.68 0.36
C VAL A 384 -21.47 6.35 0.68
N LEU A 385 -21.34 7.63 0.27
CA LEU A 385 -20.13 8.40 0.45
C LEU A 385 -20.27 9.35 1.64
N CYS A 386 -19.54 9.05 2.71
CA CYS A 386 -19.58 9.79 3.96
C CYS A 386 -18.32 10.64 4.15
N SER A 387 -18.38 11.69 4.97
CA SER A 387 -17.19 12.38 5.47
C SER A 387 -16.34 11.45 6.33
N SER A 388 -17.00 10.59 7.12
CA SER A 388 -16.38 9.56 7.95
C SER A 388 -17.27 8.32 8.06
N VAL A 389 -16.77 7.18 7.65
CA VAL A 389 -17.45 5.88 7.78
C VAL A 389 -17.56 5.45 9.25
N LYS A 390 -16.65 5.94 10.11
CA LYS A 390 -16.64 5.67 11.56
C LYS A 390 -17.68 6.49 12.36
N SER A 391 -18.38 7.43 11.72
CA SER A 391 -19.35 8.30 12.39
C SER A 391 -20.56 7.53 12.90
N ASN A 392 -21.18 8.02 13.98
CA ASN A 392 -22.43 7.44 14.51
C ASN A 392 -23.56 7.47 13.47
N ALA A 393 -23.63 8.51 12.64
CA ALA A 393 -24.60 8.62 11.57
C ALA A 393 -24.41 7.50 10.52
N SER A 394 -23.18 7.25 10.09
CA SER A 394 -22.88 6.15 9.18
C SER A 394 -23.25 4.79 9.77
N ARG A 395 -22.94 4.55 11.05
CA ARG A 395 -23.30 3.32 11.77
C ARG A 395 -24.83 3.14 11.87
N ALA A 396 -25.56 4.23 12.17
CA ALA A 396 -27.01 4.19 12.25
C ALA A 396 -27.65 3.85 10.89
N LEU A 397 -27.12 4.38 9.78
CA LEU A 397 -27.59 4.04 8.43
C LEU A 397 -27.32 2.56 8.10
N GLN A 398 -26.13 2.04 8.43
CA GLN A 398 -25.81 0.61 8.26
C GLN A 398 -26.78 -0.30 9.04
N LEU A 399 -27.17 0.11 10.26
CA LEU A 399 -28.17 -0.61 11.04
C LEU A 399 -29.57 -0.58 10.40
N GLN A 400 -29.98 0.54 9.78
CA GLN A 400 -31.24 0.62 9.04
C GLN A 400 -31.26 -0.30 7.81
N LEU A 401 -30.16 -0.36 7.06
CA LEU A 401 -30.03 -1.30 5.94
C LEU A 401 -30.11 -2.76 6.42
N ARG A 402 -29.42 -3.09 7.50
CA ARG A 402 -29.45 -4.44 8.09
C ARG A 402 -30.86 -4.86 8.51
N ARG A 403 -31.66 -3.94 9.07
CA ARG A 403 -33.08 -4.20 9.42
C ARG A 403 -33.93 -4.57 8.22
N LYS A 404 -33.55 -4.14 7.02
CA LYS A 404 -34.16 -4.49 5.73
C LYS A 404 -33.50 -5.69 5.02
N GLY A 405 -32.58 -6.38 5.71
CA GLY A 405 -31.84 -7.52 5.14
C GLY A 405 -30.77 -7.12 4.11
N ILE A 406 -30.45 -5.82 4.00
CA ILE A 406 -29.43 -5.33 3.06
C ILE A 406 -28.08 -5.30 3.77
N ALA A 407 -27.11 -6.06 3.27
CA ALA A 407 -25.74 -6.07 3.79
C ALA A 407 -24.99 -4.76 3.44
N SER A 408 -24.08 -4.34 4.31
CA SER A 408 -23.20 -3.21 4.06
C SER A 408 -21.73 -3.66 4.06
N TYR A 409 -20.95 -3.15 3.11
CA TYR A 409 -19.52 -3.35 3.04
C TYR A 409 -18.80 -2.05 3.45
N ALA A 410 -18.19 -2.08 4.63
CA ALA A 410 -17.56 -0.91 5.25
C ALA A 410 -16.24 -1.31 5.94
N PRO A 411 -15.21 -1.73 5.19
CA PRO A 411 -13.99 -2.32 5.79
C PRO A 411 -13.21 -1.34 6.68
N ARG A 412 -13.42 -0.04 6.54
CA ARG A 412 -12.77 1.00 7.35
C ARG A 412 -13.67 1.63 8.41
N ALA A 413 -14.78 0.98 8.74
CA ALA A 413 -15.71 1.47 9.77
C ALA A 413 -15.19 1.30 11.21
N GLY A 414 -14.05 0.65 11.41
CA GLY A 414 -13.46 0.40 12.72
C GLY A 414 -14.17 -0.71 13.52
N TRP A 415 -14.81 -1.65 12.83
CA TRP A 415 -15.47 -2.79 13.44
C TRP A 415 -14.55 -3.98 13.69
N PHE A 416 -13.29 -3.92 13.27
CA PHE A 416 -12.34 -5.03 13.33
C PHE A 416 -12.29 -5.70 14.70
N PHE A 417 -12.10 -4.91 15.77
CA PHE A 417 -12.01 -5.41 17.15
C PHE A 417 -13.37 -5.84 17.75
N LYS A 418 -14.49 -5.56 17.08
CA LYS A 418 -15.83 -6.00 17.45
C LYS A 418 -16.32 -7.18 16.59
N ARG A 419 -15.43 -7.73 15.77
CA ARG A 419 -15.71 -8.97 15.04
C ARG A 419 -15.56 -10.15 15.99
N GLN A 420 -16.53 -11.03 15.97
CA GLN A 420 -16.65 -12.15 16.93
C GLN A 420 -15.39 -13.02 16.97
N GLU A 421 -14.83 -13.35 15.79
CA GLU A 421 -13.60 -14.12 15.69
C GLU A 421 -12.39 -13.40 16.29
N VAL A 422 -12.34 -12.08 16.19
CA VAL A 422 -11.27 -11.24 16.77
C VAL A 422 -11.43 -11.16 18.30
N GLU A 423 -12.66 -10.96 18.78
CA GLU A 423 -12.96 -10.96 20.22
C GLU A 423 -12.64 -12.31 20.86
N TRP A 424 -12.96 -13.42 20.19
CA TRP A 424 -12.59 -14.77 20.66
C TRP A 424 -11.08 -14.95 20.71
N LEU A 425 -10.35 -14.55 19.67
CA LEU A 425 -8.91 -14.71 19.60
C LEU A 425 -8.22 -13.89 20.69
N ILE A 426 -8.48 -12.57 20.74
CA ILE A 426 -7.89 -11.66 21.73
C ILE A 426 -8.25 -12.10 23.15
N GLY A 427 -9.54 -12.37 23.41
CA GLY A 427 -9.99 -12.82 24.73
C GLY A 427 -9.36 -14.12 25.18
N THR A 428 -9.18 -15.10 24.29
CA THR A 428 -8.53 -16.37 24.60
C THR A 428 -7.04 -16.19 24.88
N LEU A 429 -6.35 -15.33 24.11
CA LEU A 429 -4.95 -14.98 24.35
C LEU A 429 -4.76 -14.28 25.70
N LEU A 430 -5.62 -13.32 26.04
CA LEU A 430 -5.58 -12.65 27.35
C LEU A 430 -5.81 -13.61 28.53
N LEU A 431 -6.67 -14.62 28.35
CA LEU A 431 -6.93 -15.66 29.36
C LEU A 431 -5.73 -16.61 29.59
N LEU A 432 -4.77 -16.69 28.66
CA LEU A 432 -3.50 -17.42 28.88
C LEU A 432 -2.62 -16.77 29.95
N PHE A 433 -2.73 -15.44 30.14
CA PHE A 433 -1.86 -14.64 31.02
C PHE A 433 -2.67 -14.05 32.18
N PRO A 434 -2.88 -14.77 33.28
CA PRO A 434 -3.81 -14.39 34.34
C PRO A 434 -3.45 -13.10 35.08
N SER A 435 -2.16 -12.77 35.15
CA SER A 435 -1.67 -11.55 35.81
C SER A 435 -1.73 -10.29 34.92
N PHE A 436 -2.31 -10.43 33.75
CA PHE A 436 -2.30 -9.34 32.76
C PHE A 436 -3.16 -8.15 33.22
N SER A 437 -4.37 -8.40 33.75
CA SER A 437 -5.25 -7.37 34.30
C SER A 437 -4.59 -6.60 35.44
N ASP A 438 -3.93 -7.32 36.36
CA ASP A 438 -3.30 -6.75 37.56
C ASP A 438 -2.11 -5.85 37.20
N SER A 439 -1.35 -6.22 36.17
CA SER A 439 -0.21 -5.42 35.67
C SER A 439 -0.65 -4.15 34.91
N MET A 440 -1.87 -4.10 34.39
CA MET A 440 -2.44 -2.95 33.70
C MET A 440 -3.12 -1.96 34.66
N GLU A 441 -3.68 -2.43 35.79
CA GLU A 441 -4.33 -1.58 36.78
C GLU A 441 -3.36 -0.74 37.62
N ASN A 442 -2.10 -1.18 37.71
CA ASN A 442 -1.06 -0.55 38.55
C ASN A 442 -0.20 0.51 37.85
N ARG A 443 -0.60 1.04 36.68
CA ARG A 443 0.19 2.06 35.94
C ARG A 443 -0.38 3.46 36.08
N ASP A 444 0.54 4.46 36.20
CA ASP A 444 0.21 5.91 36.32
C ASP A 444 -0.61 6.49 35.13
N ASP A 445 -0.76 5.74 34.02
CA ASP A 445 -1.52 6.11 32.84
C ASP A 445 -2.99 5.65 32.86
N MET A 446 -3.60 5.55 34.03
CA MET A 446 -4.95 4.98 34.26
C MET A 446 -6.07 5.60 33.38
N GLN A 447 -6.01 6.88 33.03
CA GLN A 447 -7.06 7.51 32.21
C GLN A 447 -7.00 7.08 30.73
N GLU A 448 -5.79 6.87 30.19
CA GLU A 448 -5.59 6.44 28.80
C GLU A 448 -5.85 4.96 28.62
N THR A 449 -5.53 4.18 29.64
CA THR A 449 -5.63 2.71 29.60
C THR A 449 -7.08 2.24 29.82
N ARG A 450 -7.94 3.03 30.45
CA ARG A 450 -9.31 2.62 30.84
C ARG A 450 -10.16 2.15 29.65
N GLY A 451 -10.14 2.86 28.53
CA GLY A 451 -10.95 2.52 27.37
C GLY A 451 -10.57 1.17 26.71
N ILE A 452 -9.28 0.80 26.73
CA ILE A 452 -8.83 -0.48 26.17
C ILE A 452 -9.07 -1.63 27.16
N LEU A 453 -8.98 -1.37 28.47
CA LEU A 453 -9.29 -2.36 29.49
C LEU A 453 -10.73 -2.84 29.40
N ASP A 454 -11.67 -1.91 29.21
CA ASP A 454 -13.09 -2.27 29.03
C ASP A 454 -13.27 -3.23 27.86
N ILE A 455 -12.56 -2.98 26.75
CA ILE A 455 -12.61 -3.86 25.56
C ILE A 455 -11.96 -5.21 25.84
N TYR A 456 -10.82 -5.24 26.54
CA TYR A 456 -10.16 -6.49 26.89
C TYR A 456 -11.02 -7.34 27.85
N PHE A 457 -11.68 -6.70 28.82
CA PHE A 457 -12.65 -7.40 29.68
C PHE A 457 -13.84 -7.92 28.89
N GLU A 458 -14.36 -7.14 27.93
CA GLU A 458 -15.43 -7.58 27.03
C GLU A 458 -14.96 -8.79 26.20
N CYS A 459 -13.77 -8.74 25.57
CA CYS A 459 -13.19 -9.86 24.82
C CYS A 459 -13.01 -11.10 25.70
N MET A 460 -12.50 -10.95 26.92
CA MET A 460 -12.36 -12.07 27.87
C MET A 460 -13.72 -12.65 28.27
N GLY A 461 -14.74 -11.80 28.47
CA GLY A 461 -16.10 -12.22 28.75
C GLY A 461 -16.68 -13.06 27.61
N VAL A 462 -16.57 -12.56 26.39
CA VAL A 462 -17.01 -13.26 25.16
C VAL A 462 -16.24 -14.58 24.96
N ALA A 463 -14.92 -14.61 25.23
CA ALA A 463 -14.13 -15.83 25.16
C ALA A 463 -14.53 -16.85 26.24
N ARG A 464 -14.79 -16.43 27.48
CA ARG A 464 -15.30 -17.33 28.55
C ARG A 464 -16.63 -17.95 28.18
N MET A 465 -17.57 -17.18 27.63
CA MET A 465 -18.85 -17.72 27.17
C MET A 465 -18.67 -18.70 26.01
N MET A 466 -17.75 -18.43 25.10
CA MET A 466 -17.40 -19.34 24.01
C MET A 466 -16.80 -20.63 24.56
N LEU A 467 -15.80 -20.56 25.46
CA LEU A 467 -15.12 -21.71 26.06
C LEU A 467 -16.01 -22.58 26.95
N ALA A 468 -17.10 -22.05 27.48
CA ALA A 468 -18.09 -22.79 28.26
C ALA A 468 -18.90 -23.79 27.42
N LYS A 469 -18.93 -23.63 26.08
CA LYS A 469 -19.68 -24.55 25.21
C LYS A 469 -18.98 -25.91 25.11
N PRO A 470 -19.72 -27.04 25.24
CA PRO A 470 -19.13 -28.40 25.22
C PRO A 470 -18.24 -28.67 24.00
N ARG A 471 -18.61 -28.18 22.83
CA ARG A 471 -17.85 -28.36 21.58
C ARG A 471 -16.46 -27.73 21.60
N HIS A 472 -16.19 -26.76 22.49
CA HIS A 472 -14.91 -26.05 22.60
C HIS A 472 -14.05 -26.58 23.76
N ARG A 473 -14.41 -27.74 24.34
CA ARG A 473 -13.69 -28.34 25.48
C ARG A 473 -12.22 -28.60 25.19
N ALA A 474 -11.88 -28.98 23.96
CA ALA A 474 -10.49 -29.23 23.55
C ALA A 474 -9.64 -27.95 23.63
N LEU A 475 -10.17 -26.82 23.17
CA LEU A 475 -9.51 -25.50 23.28
C LEU A 475 -9.35 -25.10 24.74
N LYS A 476 -10.39 -25.28 25.56
CA LYS A 476 -10.33 -24.99 27.00
C LYS A 476 -9.25 -25.81 27.70
N ASN A 477 -9.21 -27.12 27.46
CA ASN A 477 -8.18 -28.01 28.06
C ASN A 477 -6.75 -27.62 27.63
N TRP A 478 -6.57 -27.21 26.35
CA TRP A 478 -5.29 -26.70 25.88
C TRP A 478 -4.91 -25.39 26.59
N LEU A 479 -5.86 -24.45 26.70
CA LEU A 479 -5.67 -23.17 27.38
C LEU A 479 -5.27 -23.39 28.86
N ASP A 480 -6.00 -24.22 29.58
CA ASP A 480 -5.74 -24.48 31.01
C ASP A 480 -4.36 -25.12 31.23
N ARG A 481 -3.93 -26.05 30.36
CA ARG A 481 -2.57 -26.66 30.41
C ARG A 481 -1.49 -25.62 30.09
N THR A 482 -1.65 -24.89 29.02
CA THR A 482 -0.66 -23.88 28.57
C THR A 482 -0.51 -22.78 29.61
N ARG A 483 -1.63 -22.32 30.19
CA ARG A 483 -1.65 -21.36 31.28
C ARG A 483 -0.90 -21.89 32.54
N SER A 484 -1.08 -23.15 32.86
CA SER A 484 -0.35 -23.77 34.00
C SER A 484 1.15 -23.82 33.77
N VAL A 485 1.59 -24.16 32.55
CA VAL A 485 3.01 -24.15 32.17
C VAL A 485 3.58 -22.71 32.27
N ILE A 486 2.91 -21.71 31.67
CA ILE A 486 3.34 -20.32 31.74
C ILE A 486 3.46 -19.83 33.19
N SER A 487 2.47 -20.16 34.03
CA SER A 487 2.45 -19.75 35.43
C SER A 487 3.56 -20.40 36.27
N TYR A 488 3.89 -21.67 35.99
CA TYR A 488 4.90 -22.42 36.70
C TYR A 488 6.31 -22.08 36.24
N GLU A 489 6.56 -22.12 34.92
CA GLU A 489 7.89 -21.91 34.37
C GLU A 489 8.26 -20.43 34.23
N LYS A 490 7.27 -19.53 34.31
CA LYS A 490 7.41 -18.08 34.06
C LYS A 490 8.06 -17.76 32.71
N LYS A 491 7.91 -18.68 31.76
CA LYS A 491 8.39 -18.60 30.37
C LYS A 491 7.30 -18.97 29.38
N LEU A 492 7.45 -18.53 28.15
CA LEU A 492 6.59 -18.97 27.06
C LEU A 492 7.02 -20.38 26.61
N PRO A 493 6.08 -21.34 26.48
CA PRO A 493 6.41 -22.69 26.00
C PRO A 493 6.71 -22.73 24.49
N ALA A 494 6.45 -21.66 23.77
CA ALA A 494 6.71 -21.44 22.35
C ALA A 494 6.61 -19.94 22.04
N SER A 495 7.04 -19.49 20.85
CA SER A 495 6.86 -18.09 20.44
C SER A 495 5.38 -17.67 20.48
N PHE A 496 5.13 -16.40 20.71
CA PHE A 496 3.76 -15.86 20.82
C PHE A 496 2.93 -16.19 19.57
N LEU A 497 3.51 -16.02 18.39
CA LEU A 497 2.87 -16.36 17.13
C LEU A 497 2.56 -17.87 17.03
N HIS A 498 3.46 -18.73 17.49
CA HIS A 498 3.24 -20.18 17.49
C HIS A 498 2.11 -20.61 18.44
N LEU A 499 1.95 -19.95 19.60
CA LEU A 499 0.80 -20.17 20.48
C LEU A 499 -0.52 -19.84 19.78
N VAL A 500 -0.56 -18.77 18.96
CA VAL A 500 -1.73 -18.46 18.13
C VAL A 500 -2.04 -19.61 17.16
N TYR A 501 -1.04 -20.12 16.44
CA TYR A 501 -1.25 -21.24 15.50
C TYR A 501 -1.72 -22.52 16.20
N GLN A 502 -1.23 -22.79 17.39
CA GLN A 502 -1.76 -23.90 18.19
C GLN A 502 -3.25 -23.68 18.50
N MET A 503 -3.64 -22.47 18.90
CA MET A 503 -5.02 -22.13 19.22
C MET A 503 -5.92 -22.22 18.00
N LEU A 504 -5.48 -21.75 16.84
CA LEU A 504 -6.22 -21.83 15.56
C LEU A 504 -6.54 -23.27 15.16
N SER A 505 -5.84 -24.27 15.71
CA SER A 505 -6.10 -25.68 15.45
C SER A 505 -7.34 -26.21 16.16
N PHE A 506 -8.01 -25.51 17.04
CA PHE A 506 -9.20 -25.91 17.78
C PHE A 506 -10.46 -25.17 17.34
N ALA A 507 -11.64 -25.83 17.48
CA ALA A 507 -12.90 -25.14 17.32
C ALA A 507 -13.06 -24.03 18.41
N PRO A 508 -13.59 -22.84 18.08
CA PRO A 508 -14.29 -22.49 16.84
C PRO A 508 -13.37 -21.97 15.71
N PHE A 509 -12.09 -21.74 15.98
CA PHE A 509 -11.16 -21.18 14.98
C PHE A 509 -10.95 -22.09 13.79
N SER A 510 -10.82 -23.38 14.05
CA SER A 510 -10.70 -24.33 12.95
C SER A 510 -11.94 -24.42 12.07
N ASP A 511 -13.15 -24.20 12.65
CA ASP A 511 -14.38 -24.14 11.85
C ASP A 511 -14.34 -22.96 10.89
N ILE A 512 -13.73 -21.83 11.33
CA ILE A 512 -13.50 -20.66 10.48
C ILE A 512 -12.50 -21.00 9.36
N LEU A 513 -11.43 -21.72 9.68
CA LEU A 513 -10.46 -22.16 8.67
C LEU A 513 -11.09 -23.15 7.67
N ASP A 514 -11.93 -24.07 8.13
CA ASP A 514 -12.66 -25.00 7.27
C ASP A 514 -13.65 -24.24 6.34
N SER A 515 -14.32 -23.20 6.84
CA SER A 515 -15.17 -22.33 6.03
C SER A 515 -14.35 -21.54 5.00
N ALA A 516 -13.14 -21.09 5.38
CA ALA A 516 -12.22 -20.39 4.48
C ALA A 516 -11.77 -21.28 3.30
N VAL A 517 -11.53 -22.57 3.54
CA VAL A 517 -11.22 -23.53 2.45
C VAL A 517 -12.37 -23.64 1.46
N ARG A 518 -13.62 -23.54 1.91
CA ARG A 518 -14.82 -23.54 1.06
C ARG A 518 -15.09 -22.20 0.36
N GLY A 519 -14.31 -21.16 0.64
CA GLY A 519 -14.42 -19.83 0.01
C GLY A 519 -15.07 -18.74 0.88
N GLU A 520 -15.54 -19.04 2.07
CA GLU A 520 -16.02 -18.07 3.06
C GLU A 520 -14.84 -17.46 3.82
N SER A 521 -14.43 -16.24 3.47
CA SER A 521 -13.05 -15.80 3.73
C SER A 521 -12.86 -14.69 4.77
N ASN A 522 -13.91 -13.91 5.10
CA ASN A 522 -13.71 -12.67 5.88
C ASN A 522 -13.17 -12.92 7.29
N ALA A 523 -13.73 -13.90 8.02
CA ALA A 523 -13.27 -14.22 9.37
C ALA A 523 -11.82 -14.73 9.39
N ALA A 524 -11.41 -15.60 8.45
CA ALA A 524 -10.04 -16.08 8.35
C ALA A 524 -9.05 -14.96 8.03
N ARG A 525 -9.44 -13.98 7.20
CA ARG A 525 -8.63 -12.80 6.89
C ARG A 525 -8.45 -11.89 8.11
N ASN A 526 -9.47 -11.75 8.95
CA ASN A 526 -9.38 -11.00 10.20
C ASN A 526 -8.43 -11.69 11.20
N LEU A 527 -8.50 -13.03 11.32
CA LEU A 527 -7.53 -13.80 12.12
C LEU A 527 -6.10 -13.62 11.57
N SER A 528 -5.92 -13.67 10.26
CA SER A 528 -4.60 -13.46 9.64
C SER A 528 -4.04 -12.06 9.91
N ALA A 529 -4.91 -11.04 9.99
CA ALA A 529 -4.48 -9.68 10.33
C ALA A 529 -3.84 -9.63 11.73
N ILE A 530 -4.40 -10.32 12.72
CA ILE A 530 -3.80 -10.40 14.07
C ILE A 530 -2.43 -11.08 14.01
N THR A 531 -2.28 -12.17 13.24
CA THR A 531 -0.97 -12.84 13.12
C THR A 531 0.10 -11.91 12.52
N ARG A 532 -0.29 -11.07 11.56
CA ARG A 532 0.63 -10.05 10.99
C ARG A 532 0.98 -8.96 11.99
N LEU A 533 0.02 -8.50 12.82
CA LEU A 533 0.30 -7.52 13.86
C LEU A 533 1.29 -8.07 14.90
N ILE A 534 1.14 -9.34 15.28
CA ILE A 534 2.07 -10.02 16.21
C ILE A 534 3.45 -10.13 15.57
N ALA A 535 3.55 -10.63 14.34
CA ALA A 535 4.82 -10.75 13.65
C ALA A 535 5.50 -9.38 13.47
N ARG A 536 4.73 -8.34 13.14
CA ARG A 536 5.27 -6.98 12.96
C ARG A 536 5.72 -6.34 14.26
N PHE A 537 5.06 -6.63 15.36
CA PHE A 537 5.47 -6.15 16.68
C PHE A 537 6.88 -6.63 17.08
N GLY A 538 7.29 -7.83 16.65
CA GLY A 538 8.62 -8.36 16.90
C GLY A 538 9.75 -7.42 16.47
N PHE A 539 9.55 -6.59 15.42
CA PHE A 539 10.55 -5.62 14.95
C PHE A 539 10.74 -4.41 15.89
N PHE A 540 9.79 -4.15 16.77
CA PHE A 540 9.84 -3.01 17.71
C PHE A 540 10.31 -3.41 19.10
N LEU A 541 10.64 -4.68 19.34
CA LEU A 541 11.18 -5.11 20.61
C LEU A 541 12.61 -4.57 20.80
N PRO A 542 13.01 -4.16 22.04
CA PRO A 542 14.35 -3.67 22.30
C PRO A 542 15.43 -4.74 22.03
N GLU A 543 16.60 -4.34 21.49
CA GLU A 543 17.74 -5.19 21.17
C GLU A 543 18.33 -5.94 22.37
N ASN A 544 17.99 -5.54 23.60
CA ASN A 544 18.55 -6.11 24.85
C ASN A 544 18.03 -7.51 25.20
N HIS A 545 17.16 -8.10 24.38
CA HIS A 545 16.72 -9.49 24.57
C HIS A 545 17.73 -10.43 23.90
N GLY A 546 18.93 -10.55 24.52
CA GLY A 546 19.94 -11.50 24.10
C GLY A 546 19.32 -12.89 23.91
N HIS A 547 19.50 -13.45 22.71
CA HIS A 547 19.14 -14.82 22.29
C HIS A 547 17.71 -15.12 21.84
N GLY A 548 16.93 -14.17 21.32
CA GLY A 548 15.75 -14.51 20.46
C GLY A 548 14.58 -15.22 21.13
N GLU A 549 14.51 -15.32 22.47
CA GLU A 549 13.37 -15.88 23.18
C GLU A 549 12.41 -14.77 23.61
N GLU A 550 11.21 -14.72 22.99
CA GLU A 550 10.14 -13.85 23.44
C GLU A 550 9.74 -14.12 24.87
N THR A 551 9.50 -13.08 25.67
CA THR A 551 9.16 -13.15 27.08
C THR A 551 7.67 -12.85 27.32
N ILE A 552 7.19 -13.18 28.52
CA ILE A 552 5.84 -12.77 28.96
C ILE A 552 5.72 -11.23 28.98
N ALA A 553 6.80 -10.51 29.30
CA ALA A 553 6.81 -9.05 29.29
C ALA A 553 6.59 -8.49 27.89
N ASP A 554 7.11 -9.13 26.85
CA ASP A 554 6.91 -8.72 25.46
C ASP A 554 5.44 -8.89 25.05
N VAL A 555 4.80 -9.96 25.44
CA VAL A 555 3.36 -10.14 25.22
C VAL A 555 2.56 -9.08 25.98
N GLN A 556 2.97 -8.71 27.18
CA GLN A 556 2.34 -7.61 27.91
C GLN A 556 2.52 -6.26 27.20
N LEU A 557 3.69 -6.00 26.62
CA LEU A 557 3.93 -4.79 25.80
C LEU A 557 3.08 -4.79 24.53
N PHE A 558 2.94 -5.94 23.87
CA PHE A 558 2.05 -6.06 22.71
C PHE A 558 0.63 -5.59 23.04
N PHE A 559 0.03 -6.08 24.13
CA PHE A 559 -1.33 -5.72 24.49
C PHE A 559 -1.45 -4.31 25.10
N SER A 560 -0.55 -3.95 26.03
CA SER A 560 -0.65 -2.69 26.75
C SER A 560 -0.28 -1.47 25.92
N ARG A 561 0.59 -1.61 24.91
CA ARG A 561 1.05 -0.53 24.05
C ARG A 561 0.65 -0.73 22.60
N TYR A 562 1.21 -1.73 21.93
CA TYR A 562 1.10 -1.87 20.47
C TYR A 562 -0.34 -2.10 20.00
N LEU A 563 -1.03 -3.13 20.51
CA LEU A 563 -2.41 -3.43 20.13
C LEU A 563 -3.40 -2.34 20.59
N ARG A 564 -3.15 -1.72 21.76
CA ARG A 564 -3.92 -0.58 22.24
C ARG A 564 -3.91 0.58 21.24
N LEU A 565 -2.73 0.93 20.73
CA LEU A 565 -2.59 2.04 19.77
C LEU A 565 -3.24 1.70 18.42
N TRP A 566 -3.17 0.46 17.99
CA TRP A 566 -3.93 -0.01 16.83
C TRP A 566 -5.44 0.09 17.06
N PHE A 567 -5.90 -0.16 18.27
CA PHE A 567 -7.31 0.02 18.61
C PHE A 567 -7.73 1.50 18.52
N GLU A 568 -6.94 2.43 19.06
CA GLU A 568 -7.20 3.88 18.98
C GLU A 568 -7.16 4.38 17.53
N ASN A 569 -6.23 3.90 16.72
CA ASN A 569 -6.06 4.30 15.32
C ASN A 569 -7.06 3.58 14.39
N GLY A 570 -7.49 2.40 14.75
CA GLY A 570 -8.38 1.51 14.00
C GLY A 570 -7.64 0.66 12.97
N VAL A 571 -7.66 -0.66 13.19
CA VAL A 571 -7.28 -1.64 12.17
C VAL A 571 -8.35 -1.69 11.10
N ASN A 572 -7.95 -1.62 9.85
CA ASN A 572 -8.87 -1.83 8.74
C ASN A 572 -9.15 -3.33 8.60
N GLU A 573 -10.41 -3.67 8.39
CA GLU A 573 -10.76 -5.00 7.91
C GLU A 573 -10.13 -5.22 6.54
N TYR A 574 -10.03 -6.49 6.13
CA TYR A 574 -9.51 -6.80 4.80
C TYR A 574 -10.36 -6.14 3.71
N GLU A 575 -9.69 -5.39 2.84
CA GLU A 575 -10.26 -4.87 1.61
C GLU A 575 -9.83 -5.77 0.44
N ASP A 576 -10.81 -6.29 -0.30
CA ASP A 576 -10.52 -7.00 -1.55
C ASP A 576 -10.14 -5.97 -2.62
N GLU A 577 -8.88 -5.99 -3.05
CA GLU A 577 -8.39 -5.06 -4.07
C GLU A 577 -9.06 -5.26 -5.43
N GLU A 578 -9.55 -6.48 -5.70
CA GLU A 578 -10.20 -6.85 -6.96
C GLU A 578 -11.69 -6.45 -7.01
N ARG A 579 -12.30 -6.24 -5.85
CA ARG A 579 -13.73 -5.93 -5.76
C ARG A 579 -13.96 -4.61 -5.04
N TYR A 580 -14.70 -3.70 -5.66
CA TYR A 580 -15.14 -2.45 -5.00
C TYR A 580 -16.11 -2.73 -3.88
N ALA A 581 -17.04 -3.67 -4.11
CA ALA A 581 -17.96 -4.17 -3.11
C ALA A 581 -18.33 -5.62 -3.42
N PRO A 582 -18.48 -6.47 -2.40
CA PRO A 582 -19.04 -7.80 -2.56
C PRO A 582 -20.48 -7.72 -3.09
N SER A 583 -20.87 -8.70 -3.91
CA SER A 583 -22.28 -8.89 -4.34
C SER A 583 -23.20 -8.96 -3.13
N GLY A 584 -24.39 -8.38 -3.25
CA GLY A 584 -25.39 -8.30 -2.19
C GLY A 584 -25.17 -7.21 -1.14
N SER A 585 -24.10 -6.41 -1.24
CA SER A 585 -23.74 -5.42 -0.22
C SER A 585 -23.66 -4.00 -0.77
N VAL A 586 -24.17 -3.02 -0.02
CA VAL A 586 -24.00 -1.57 -0.28
C VAL A 586 -22.62 -1.13 0.21
N SER A 587 -21.86 -0.44 -0.62
CA SER A 587 -20.53 0.11 -0.26
C SER A 587 -20.64 1.35 0.61
N PHE A 588 -19.90 1.38 1.73
CA PHE A 588 -19.71 2.56 2.59
C PHE A 588 -18.26 3.01 2.52
N LEU A 589 -18.01 4.20 1.99
CA LEU A 589 -16.69 4.76 1.79
C LEU A 589 -16.63 6.20 2.32
N ASN A 590 -15.45 6.63 2.73
CA ASN A 590 -15.23 8.07 2.83
C ASN A 590 -14.94 8.66 1.43
N ILE A 591 -15.15 9.96 1.29
CA ILE A 591 -15.02 10.64 -0.01
C ILE A 591 -13.60 10.50 -0.60
N HIS A 592 -12.56 10.50 0.25
CA HIS A 592 -11.17 10.33 -0.19
C HIS A 592 -10.92 8.91 -0.76
N GLN A 593 -11.55 7.88 -0.17
CA GLN A 593 -11.47 6.50 -0.66
C GLN A 593 -12.18 6.31 -2.00
N ALA A 594 -13.25 7.08 -2.22
CA ALA A 594 -14.02 7.00 -3.46
C ALA A 594 -13.32 7.68 -4.65
N LYS A 595 -12.25 8.46 -4.41
CA LYS A 595 -11.48 9.06 -5.51
C LYS A 595 -10.89 7.97 -6.40
N GLY A 596 -11.05 8.11 -7.70
CA GLY A 596 -10.67 7.10 -8.71
C GLY A 596 -11.70 5.99 -8.93
N LEU A 597 -12.69 5.81 -8.01
CA LEU A 597 -13.78 4.85 -8.18
C LEU A 597 -14.99 5.48 -8.89
N GLU A 598 -15.92 4.62 -9.33
CA GLU A 598 -17.18 5.02 -9.96
C GLU A 598 -18.27 4.03 -9.57
N TYR A 599 -19.50 4.52 -9.42
CA TYR A 599 -20.65 3.74 -9.00
C TYR A 599 -21.91 4.17 -9.76
N PRO A 600 -22.74 3.23 -10.18
CA PRO A 600 -24.02 3.56 -10.81
C PRO A 600 -24.89 4.48 -9.96
N VAL A 601 -24.98 4.22 -8.67
CA VAL A 601 -25.74 5.02 -7.70
C VAL A 601 -24.84 5.51 -6.58
N VAL A 602 -24.80 6.82 -6.36
CA VAL A 602 -24.08 7.44 -5.25
C VAL A 602 -25.05 8.18 -4.34
N ILE A 603 -24.95 7.90 -3.03
CA ILE A 603 -25.72 8.58 -1.99
C ILE A 603 -24.77 9.33 -1.07
N VAL A 604 -25.00 10.63 -0.89
CA VAL A 604 -24.17 11.51 -0.04
C VAL A 604 -25.01 12.01 1.14
N PRO A 605 -24.92 11.36 2.33
CA PRO A 605 -25.73 11.71 3.49
C PRO A 605 -25.07 12.73 4.44
N SER A 606 -23.80 13.08 4.23
CA SER A 606 -23.01 13.94 5.13
C SER A 606 -22.98 15.39 4.65
N LEU A 607 -24.13 16.06 4.63
CA LEU A 607 -24.23 17.47 4.22
C LEU A 607 -24.15 18.47 5.38
N ASP A 608 -23.87 17.99 6.58
CA ASP A 608 -23.62 18.77 7.80
C ASP A 608 -22.17 19.25 7.92
N GLU A 609 -21.29 18.80 7.05
CA GLU A 609 -19.88 19.13 7.09
C GLU A 609 -19.64 20.62 6.83
N ARG A 610 -18.80 21.22 7.69
CA ARG A 610 -18.36 22.61 7.58
C ARG A 610 -16.91 22.69 7.21
N ALA A 611 -16.53 23.72 6.50
CA ALA A 611 -15.15 24.05 6.20
C ALA A 611 -14.34 24.21 7.51
N ARG A 612 -13.34 23.36 7.72
CA ARG A 612 -12.51 23.37 8.94
C ARG A 612 -11.14 23.93 8.65
N TRP A 613 -10.65 24.72 9.60
CA TRP A 613 -9.28 25.19 9.58
C TRP A 613 -8.33 24.08 9.96
N ASP A 614 -7.27 23.92 9.19
CA ASP A 614 -6.19 22.98 9.48
C ASP A 614 -4.97 23.74 10.00
N ALA A 615 -4.88 23.86 11.33
CA ALA A 615 -3.83 24.62 12.01
C ALA A 615 -2.43 24.05 11.77
N GLU A 616 -2.31 22.73 11.57
CA GLU A 616 -1.04 22.05 11.31
C GLU A 616 -0.52 22.41 9.91
N SER A 617 -1.36 22.28 8.88
CA SER A 617 -1.01 22.72 7.51
C SER A 617 -0.76 24.23 7.39
N ASP A 618 -1.48 25.03 8.16
CA ASP A 618 -1.27 26.48 8.20
C ASP A 618 0.11 26.84 8.78
N LEU A 619 0.50 26.21 9.88
CA LEU A 619 1.82 26.43 10.47
C LEU A 619 2.94 25.98 9.51
N ILE A 620 2.81 24.83 8.85
CA ILE A 620 3.76 24.40 7.81
C ILE A 620 3.88 25.47 6.73
N SER A 621 2.76 25.97 6.21
CA SER A 621 2.74 27.02 5.16
C SER A 621 3.42 28.31 5.62
N GLN A 622 3.19 28.76 6.87
CA GLN A 622 3.85 29.93 7.44
C GLN A 622 5.37 29.72 7.57
N VAL A 623 5.81 28.54 7.98
CA VAL A 623 7.23 28.18 8.06
C VAL A 623 7.86 28.17 6.69
N VAL A 624 7.22 27.56 5.70
CA VAL A 624 7.67 27.53 4.29
C VAL A 624 7.82 28.94 3.75
N GLU A 625 6.82 29.81 3.94
CA GLU A 625 6.90 31.19 3.46
C GLU A 625 8.04 31.96 4.15
N LYS A 626 8.22 31.77 5.46
CA LYS A 626 9.24 32.46 6.25
C LYS A 626 10.67 32.01 5.91
N VAL A 627 10.89 30.70 5.71
CA VAL A 627 12.23 30.11 5.49
C VAL A 627 12.64 30.20 4.02
N SER A 628 11.74 29.81 3.10
CA SER A 628 12.05 29.73 1.67
C SER A 628 11.50 30.88 0.81
N GLY A 629 10.69 31.79 1.38
CA GLY A 629 10.02 32.88 0.64
C GLY A 629 8.88 32.41 -0.28
N ARG A 630 8.55 31.11 -0.32
CA ARG A 630 7.49 30.56 -1.18
C ARG A 630 6.11 30.86 -0.58
N LYS A 631 5.30 31.58 -1.33
CA LYS A 631 3.93 31.90 -0.93
C LYS A 631 2.94 30.82 -1.33
N PRO A 632 1.88 30.58 -0.52
CA PRO A 632 0.81 29.67 -0.88
C PRO A 632 0.18 30.05 -2.23
N ALA A 633 -0.19 29.04 -3.02
CA ALA A 633 -0.85 29.26 -4.31
C ALA A 633 -2.28 29.81 -4.17
N GLU A 634 -2.91 29.57 -3.03
CA GLU A 634 -4.28 29.98 -2.70
C GLU A 634 -4.30 30.85 -1.44
N PRO A 635 -5.29 31.76 -1.31
CA PRO A 635 -5.41 32.60 -0.12
C PRO A 635 -5.67 31.75 1.13
N PRO A 636 -4.89 31.88 2.22
CA PRO A 636 -5.03 31.05 3.41
C PRO A 636 -6.46 31.04 3.98
N LYS A 637 -7.15 32.16 3.97
CA LYS A 637 -8.53 32.30 4.48
C LYS A 637 -9.56 31.47 3.70
N GLU A 638 -9.33 31.25 2.40
CA GLU A 638 -10.25 30.55 1.51
C GLU A 638 -9.92 29.05 1.34
N MET A 639 -8.72 28.62 1.69
CA MET A 639 -8.27 27.25 1.51
C MET A 639 -9.27 26.22 2.04
N LYS A 640 -9.83 26.45 3.25
CA LYS A 640 -10.82 25.55 3.86
C LYS A 640 -12.09 25.42 3.04
N ASN A 641 -12.52 26.50 2.37
CA ASN A 641 -13.69 26.50 1.51
C ASN A 641 -13.38 25.76 0.21
N PHE A 642 -12.21 26.02 -0.39
CA PHE A 642 -11.77 25.32 -1.59
C PHE A 642 -11.68 23.81 -1.39
N ASP A 643 -11.13 23.36 -0.26
CA ASP A 643 -11.05 21.94 0.08
C ASP A 643 -12.42 21.31 0.23
N LEU A 644 -13.37 22.00 0.88
CA LEU A 644 -14.74 21.51 1.02
C LEU A 644 -15.42 21.35 -0.35
N TRP A 645 -15.33 22.37 -1.23
CA TRP A 645 -15.91 22.33 -2.56
C TRP A 645 -15.33 21.23 -3.43
N ARG A 646 -14.00 21.08 -3.49
CA ARG A 646 -13.31 20.01 -4.21
C ARG A 646 -13.67 18.62 -3.68
N LYS A 647 -13.75 18.48 -2.35
CA LYS A 647 -14.14 17.23 -1.71
C LYS A 647 -15.51 16.76 -2.17
N TYR A 648 -16.50 17.65 -2.14
CA TYR A 648 -17.85 17.26 -2.55
C TYR A 648 -18.01 17.18 -4.07
N TYR A 649 -17.30 17.96 -4.84
CA TYR A 649 -17.21 17.76 -6.29
C TYR A 649 -16.67 16.35 -6.61
N THR A 650 -15.65 15.93 -5.88
CA THR A 650 -15.11 14.56 -6.01
C THR A 650 -16.18 13.52 -5.67
N ALA A 651 -16.95 13.71 -4.59
CA ALA A 651 -18.04 12.79 -4.23
C ALA A 651 -19.13 12.70 -5.29
N PHE A 652 -19.63 13.84 -5.76
CA PHE A 652 -20.74 13.91 -6.74
C PHE A 652 -20.35 13.31 -8.08
N SER A 653 -19.13 13.54 -8.52
CA SER A 653 -18.59 13.04 -9.79
C SER A 653 -18.29 11.53 -9.81
N ARG A 654 -18.54 10.81 -8.68
CA ARG A 654 -18.45 9.33 -8.65
C ARG A 654 -19.68 8.65 -9.21
N ALA A 655 -20.81 9.38 -9.31
CA ALA A 655 -22.07 8.84 -9.80
C ALA A 655 -22.07 8.71 -11.33
N GLU A 656 -22.54 7.56 -11.82
CA GLU A 656 -22.74 7.33 -13.25
C GLU A 656 -24.18 7.66 -13.66
N THR A 657 -25.17 7.04 -12.98
CA THR A 657 -26.58 7.10 -13.38
C THR A 657 -27.43 7.91 -12.40
N LEU A 658 -27.25 7.72 -11.08
CA LEU A 658 -28.04 8.40 -10.05
C LEU A 658 -27.13 8.99 -8.96
N LEU A 659 -27.41 10.25 -8.60
CA LEU A 659 -26.82 10.95 -7.47
C LEU A 659 -27.91 11.37 -6.49
N VAL A 660 -27.78 11.01 -5.23
CA VAL A 660 -28.73 11.35 -4.18
C VAL A 660 -28.04 12.12 -3.07
N LEU A 661 -28.53 13.31 -2.78
CA LEU A 661 -28.12 14.10 -1.63
C LEU A 661 -29.14 13.92 -0.51
N ALA A 662 -28.67 13.57 0.68
CA ALA A 662 -29.58 13.28 1.79
C ALA A 662 -29.23 14.07 3.05
N SER A 663 -30.23 14.65 3.70
CA SER A 663 -30.09 15.36 4.96
C SER A 663 -31.36 15.35 5.79
N SER A 664 -31.27 15.62 7.09
CA SER A 664 -32.44 15.90 7.90
C SER A 664 -32.86 17.39 7.81
N GLN A 665 -34.12 17.66 8.14
CA GLN A 665 -34.64 19.04 8.20
C GLN A 665 -34.29 19.74 9.52
N LYS A 666 -33.60 19.04 10.43
CA LYS A 666 -33.17 19.62 11.70
C LYS A 666 -32.14 20.70 11.47
N LYS A 667 -32.27 21.83 12.18
CA LYS A 667 -31.36 22.95 12.07
C LYS A 667 -29.92 22.48 12.37
N GLY A 668 -29.00 22.70 11.43
CA GLY A 668 -27.59 22.34 11.55
C GLY A 668 -27.17 21.03 10.85
N ASP A 669 -28.14 20.19 10.41
CA ASP A 669 -27.84 18.95 9.66
C ASP A 669 -27.58 19.20 8.16
N THR A 670 -27.72 20.45 7.73
CA THR A 670 -27.29 20.92 6.40
C THR A 670 -26.44 22.17 6.58
N SER A 671 -25.18 22.14 6.19
CA SER A 671 -24.28 23.29 6.32
C SER A 671 -24.59 24.34 5.24
N GLU A 672 -24.12 25.59 5.45
CA GLU A 672 -24.33 26.73 4.57
C GLU A 672 -23.92 26.41 3.12
N ALA A 673 -22.88 25.62 2.93
CA ALA A 673 -22.39 25.20 1.63
C ALA A 673 -23.44 24.49 0.76
N PHE A 674 -24.42 23.81 1.39
CA PHE A 674 -25.45 23.03 0.67
C PHE A 674 -26.82 23.67 0.70
N GLN A 675 -27.06 24.71 1.51
CA GLN A 675 -28.38 25.31 1.67
C GLN A 675 -28.96 25.91 0.39
N TRP A 676 -28.10 26.38 -0.49
CA TRP A 676 -28.54 26.98 -1.77
C TRP A 676 -28.93 25.93 -2.82
N ILE A 677 -28.33 24.72 -2.79
CA ILE A 677 -28.52 23.72 -3.83
C ILE A 677 -29.61 22.68 -3.45
N MET A 678 -29.73 22.35 -2.17
CA MET A 678 -30.69 21.35 -1.70
C MET A 678 -32.16 21.68 -2.03
N PRO A 679 -32.67 22.90 -1.87
CA PRO A 679 -34.04 23.25 -2.24
C PRO A 679 -34.33 23.12 -3.74
N ALA A 680 -33.33 23.33 -4.59
CA ALA A 680 -33.47 23.26 -6.04
C ALA A 680 -33.57 21.83 -6.57
N LEU A 681 -33.21 20.82 -5.78
CA LEU A 681 -33.26 19.42 -6.19
C LEU A 681 -34.68 18.84 -6.01
N PRO A 682 -35.19 18.04 -6.95
CA PRO A 682 -36.43 17.33 -6.80
C PRO A 682 -36.32 16.27 -5.69
N ALA A 683 -37.38 16.15 -4.91
CA ALA A 683 -37.51 15.06 -3.92
C ALA A 683 -37.68 13.72 -4.68
N TYR A 684 -37.04 12.65 -4.18
CA TYR A 684 -37.08 11.33 -4.83
C TYR A 684 -38.50 10.77 -5.03
N ASN A 685 -39.47 11.24 -4.23
CA ASN A 685 -40.86 10.85 -4.28
C ASN A 685 -41.79 11.92 -4.89
N ALA A 686 -41.23 12.98 -5.48
CA ALA A 686 -42.00 14.00 -6.21
C ALA A 686 -42.43 13.46 -7.57
N LYS A 687 -43.59 13.93 -8.04
CA LYS A 687 -44.13 13.52 -9.33
C LYS A 687 -43.26 13.95 -10.50
N GLU A 688 -42.51 15.05 -10.32
CA GLU A 688 -41.60 15.61 -11.29
C GLU A 688 -40.24 14.85 -11.34
N ALA A 689 -39.99 13.93 -10.41
CA ALA A 689 -38.76 13.17 -10.34
C ALA A 689 -38.78 11.99 -11.33
N ASP A 690 -38.45 12.28 -12.57
CA ASP A 690 -38.42 11.30 -13.68
C ASP A 690 -37.07 10.55 -13.71
N TYR A 691 -36.93 9.55 -12.82
CA TYR A 691 -35.74 8.67 -12.75
C TYR A 691 -36.07 7.19 -12.84
N HIS A 692 -37.34 6.81 -12.85
CA HIS A 692 -37.76 5.41 -12.77
C HIS A 692 -37.38 4.57 -13.99
N HIS A 693 -37.16 5.22 -15.14
CA HIS A 693 -36.70 4.56 -16.37
C HIS A 693 -35.16 4.37 -16.42
N LEU A 694 -34.40 5.05 -15.56
CA LEU A 694 -32.95 4.94 -15.52
C LEU A 694 -32.54 3.57 -14.99
N THR A 695 -31.78 2.83 -15.78
CA THR A 695 -31.23 1.51 -15.40
C THR A 695 -29.71 1.60 -15.19
N CYS A 696 -29.26 0.99 -14.12
CA CYS A 696 -27.88 1.04 -13.72
C CYS A 696 -27.06 -0.11 -14.31
N ARG A 697 -25.91 0.20 -14.87
CA ARG A 697 -24.98 -0.82 -15.38
C ARG A 697 -24.45 -1.68 -14.22
N PRO A 698 -24.17 -2.97 -14.43
CA PRO A 698 -23.46 -3.77 -13.44
C PRO A 698 -22.09 -3.16 -13.13
N VAL A 699 -21.67 -3.26 -11.87
CA VAL A 699 -20.31 -2.81 -11.47
C VAL A 699 -19.29 -3.71 -12.15
N GLY A 700 -18.36 -3.09 -12.90
CA GLY A 700 -17.26 -3.81 -13.51
C GLY A 700 -16.35 -4.47 -12.47
N ARG A 701 -15.83 -5.65 -12.76
CA ARG A 701 -14.76 -6.25 -11.97
C ARG A 701 -13.43 -5.71 -12.49
N ASN A 702 -12.58 -5.23 -11.59
CA ASN A 702 -11.19 -5.01 -11.94
C ASN A 702 -10.53 -6.39 -12.04
N VAL A 703 -10.32 -6.87 -13.23
CA VAL A 703 -9.59 -8.12 -13.46
C VAL A 703 -8.10 -7.75 -13.46
N PHE A 704 -7.45 -7.91 -12.33
CA PHE A 704 -5.99 -7.84 -12.26
C PHE A 704 -5.43 -9.22 -12.64
N LYS A 705 -4.54 -9.25 -13.63
CA LYS A 705 -3.79 -10.49 -13.90
C LYS A 705 -2.85 -10.74 -12.72
N PRO A 706 -2.99 -11.86 -11.99
CA PRO A 706 -2.06 -12.18 -10.91
C PRO A 706 -0.66 -12.44 -11.46
N ARG A 707 0.35 -12.19 -10.64
CA ARG A 707 1.75 -12.48 -10.97
C ARG A 707 2.16 -13.78 -10.33
N PHE A 708 2.69 -14.69 -11.13
CA PHE A 708 3.20 -15.97 -10.66
C PHE A 708 4.69 -16.11 -10.95
N ALA A 709 5.47 -16.30 -9.90
CA ALA A 709 6.86 -16.74 -9.99
C ALA A 709 6.96 -18.22 -9.64
N PHE A 710 7.94 -18.93 -10.21
CA PHE A 710 8.10 -20.35 -9.97
C PHE A 710 8.27 -20.67 -8.48
N THR A 711 9.25 -20.07 -7.83
CA THR A 711 9.63 -20.41 -6.44
C THR A 711 8.58 -20.02 -5.41
N SER A 712 8.04 -18.81 -5.49
CA SER A 712 7.19 -18.24 -4.45
C SER A 712 5.72 -18.60 -4.58
N GLN A 713 5.26 -19.02 -5.77
CA GLN A 713 3.86 -19.40 -6.00
C GLN A 713 3.73 -20.85 -6.51
N ILE A 714 4.28 -21.17 -7.66
CA ILE A 714 4.06 -22.47 -8.30
C ILE A 714 4.62 -23.60 -7.47
N ALA A 715 5.91 -23.57 -7.16
CA ALA A 715 6.56 -24.60 -6.38
C ALA A 715 5.98 -24.73 -4.95
N LEU A 716 5.54 -23.62 -4.35
CA LEU A 716 4.85 -23.65 -3.05
C LEU A 716 3.49 -24.34 -3.15
N TYR A 717 2.73 -24.07 -4.21
CA TYR A 717 1.44 -24.74 -4.45
C TYR A 717 1.63 -26.23 -4.74
N GLU A 718 2.60 -26.60 -5.59
CA GLU A 718 2.95 -27.99 -5.88
C GLU A 718 3.39 -28.75 -4.63
N GLU A 719 4.15 -28.09 -3.74
CA GLU A 719 4.54 -28.66 -2.44
C GLU A 719 3.33 -28.88 -1.53
N CYS A 720 2.46 -27.89 -1.38
CA CYS A 720 1.24 -27.98 -0.57
C CYS A 720 0.24 -26.87 -0.92
N PRO A 721 -0.90 -27.19 -1.61
CA PRO A 721 -1.95 -26.20 -1.90
C PRO A 721 -2.51 -25.51 -0.67
N MET A 722 -2.60 -26.21 0.48
CA MET A 722 -3.06 -25.60 1.74
C MET A 722 -2.06 -24.58 2.30
N LYS A 723 -0.75 -24.86 2.23
CA LYS A 723 0.30 -23.91 2.63
C LYS A 723 0.25 -22.65 1.78
N TYR A 724 0.03 -22.82 0.46
CA TYR A 724 -0.21 -21.70 -0.44
C TYR A 724 -1.45 -20.89 -0.04
N LEU A 725 -2.58 -21.57 0.22
CA LEU A 725 -3.82 -20.93 0.65
C LEU A 725 -3.60 -20.03 1.88
N TRP A 726 -2.95 -20.57 2.92
CA TRP A 726 -2.77 -19.81 4.17
C TRP A 726 -1.80 -18.65 4.01
N HIS A 727 -0.63 -18.88 3.45
CA HIS A 727 0.42 -17.85 3.42
C HIS A 727 0.32 -16.88 2.23
N ARG A 728 -0.23 -17.30 1.09
CA ARG A 728 -0.34 -16.42 -0.11
C ARG A 728 -1.74 -15.82 -0.27
N VAL A 729 -2.80 -16.61 -0.15
CA VAL A 729 -4.17 -16.12 -0.35
C VAL A 729 -4.68 -15.39 0.90
N TYR A 730 -4.58 -16.01 2.08
CA TYR A 730 -5.01 -15.39 3.35
C TYR A 730 -3.96 -14.54 4.02
N ARG A 731 -2.69 -14.67 3.64
CA ARG A 731 -1.56 -13.87 4.15
C ARG A 731 -1.36 -14.01 5.67
N PHE A 732 -1.52 -15.20 6.21
CA PHE A 732 -1.07 -15.49 7.56
C PHE A 732 0.44 -15.31 7.66
N ALA A 733 0.91 -14.70 8.74
CA ALA A 733 2.35 -14.50 8.97
C ALA A 733 3.03 -15.86 9.20
N GLY A 734 4.18 -16.11 8.56
CA GLY A 734 4.99 -17.30 8.83
C GLY A 734 5.86 -17.10 10.06
N THR A 735 6.15 -18.21 10.78
CA THR A 735 7.24 -18.22 11.77
C THR A 735 8.55 -18.33 10.99
N GLN A 736 9.35 -17.26 10.98
CA GLN A 736 10.62 -17.21 10.23
C GLN A 736 11.71 -18.04 10.91
N GLY A 737 12.61 -18.61 10.10
CA GLY A 737 13.77 -19.38 10.59
C GLY A 737 15.10 -18.77 10.12
N SER A 738 16.12 -18.78 10.96
CA SER A 738 17.49 -18.29 10.69
C SER A 738 18.19 -18.88 9.44
N HIS A 739 17.68 -19.98 8.90
CA HIS A 739 18.18 -20.57 7.65
C HIS A 739 17.93 -19.71 6.40
N ALA A 740 16.80 -18.99 6.35
CA ALA A 740 16.51 -18.11 5.23
C ALA A 740 17.47 -16.92 5.18
N MET A 741 17.75 -16.32 6.33
CA MET A 741 18.68 -15.19 6.48
C MET A 741 20.10 -15.51 6.00
N TYR A 742 20.61 -16.72 6.30
CA TYR A 742 21.92 -17.14 5.83
C TYR A 742 22.01 -17.19 4.31
N GLY A 743 20.99 -17.78 3.67
CA GLY A 743 20.93 -17.83 2.21
C GLY A 743 20.87 -16.43 1.59
N GLU A 744 20.01 -15.56 2.12
CA GLU A 744 19.85 -14.18 1.66
C GLU A 744 21.15 -13.38 1.79
N LEU A 745 21.90 -13.54 2.90
CA LEU A 745 23.20 -12.90 3.11
C LEU A 745 24.24 -13.26 2.02
N VAL A 746 24.34 -14.55 1.70
CA VAL A 746 25.29 -15.02 0.68
C VAL A 746 24.88 -14.52 -0.70
N HIS A 747 23.59 -14.64 -1.07
CA HIS A 747 23.06 -14.16 -2.35
C HIS A 747 23.27 -12.66 -2.54
N GLU A 748 22.87 -11.83 -1.57
CA GLU A 748 23.03 -10.37 -1.67
C GLU A 748 24.49 -9.93 -1.80
N THR A 749 25.41 -10.64 -1.13
CA THR A 749 26.83 -10.29 -1.23
C THR A 749 27.41 -10.70 -2.60
N ILE A 750 26.97 -11.83 -3.17
CA ILE A 750 27.35 -12.21 -4.55
C ILE A 750 26.75 -11.24 -5.57
N GLU A 751 25.52 -10.77 -5.35
CA GLU A 751 24.90 -9.71 -6.16
C GLU A 751 25.75 -8.44 -6.16
N ASP A 752 26.27 -7.99 -4.99
CA ASP A 752 27.15 -6.81 -4.91
C ASP A 752 28.42 -6.95 -5.72
N ILE A 753 29.04 -8.14 -5.66
CA ILE A 753 30.22 -8.46 -6.46
C ILE A 753 29.90 -8.29 -7.96
N HIS A 754 28.81 -8.89 -8.43
CA HIS A 754 28.46 -8.80 -9.85
C HIS A 754 28.05 -7.40 -10.27
N ARG A 755 27.39 -6.64 -9.42
CA ARG A 755 27.07 -5.24 -9.70
C ARG A 755 28.33 -4.37 -9.83
N ALA A 756 29.32 -4.56 -8.96
CA ALA A 756 30.61 -3.87 -9.08
C ALA A 756 31.30 -4.21 -10.41
N VAL A 757 31.32 -5.49 -10.77
CA VAL A 757 31.88 -5.96 -12.05
C VAL A 757 31.19 -5.32 -13.26
N LEU A 758 29.84 -5.35 -13.27
CA LEU A 758 29.05 -4.80 -14.38
C LEU A 758 29.21 -3.28 -14.54
N ARG A 759 29.63 -2.56 -13.48
CA ARG A 759 29.99 -1.14 -13.53
C ARG A 759 31.44 -0.89 -13.98
N GLY A 760 32.22 -1.93 -14.26
CA GLY A 760 33.61 -1.82 -14.59
C GLY A 760 34.56 -1.66 -13.39
N GLU A 761 34.06 -1.92 -12.18
CA GLU A 761 34.80 -1.80 -10.90
C GLU A 761 35.34 -3.15 -10.39
N ALA A 762 35.71 -4.05 -11.29
CA ALA A 762 36.20 -5.40 -10.94
C ALA A 762 37.46 -5.38 -10.03
N ASP A 763 38.21 -4.30 -10.03
CA ASP A 763 39.35 -4.05 -9.13
C ASP A 763 38.94 -3.93 -7.66
N ARG A 764 37.72 -3.59 -7.37
CA ARG A 764 37.14 -3.54 -6.01
C ARG A 764 36.78 -4.92 -5.43
N VAL A 765 36.78 -5.98 -6.24
CA VAL A 765 36.49 -7.35 -5.80
C VAL A 765 37.69 -7.91 -5.03
N MET A 766 37.96 -7.35 -3.84
CA MET A 766 39.03 -7.72 -2.93
C MET A 766 38.46 -8.24 -1.60
N PRO A 767 39.16 -9.18 -0.90
CA PRO A 767 38.63 -9.80 0.33
C PRO A 767 38.16 -8.81 1.39
N SER A 768 38.85 -7.69 1.60
CA SER A 768 38.50 -6.66 2.57
C SER A 768 37.20 -5.91 2.21
N VAL A 769 37.00 -5.63 0.92
CA VAL A 769 35.82 -4.94 0.42
C VAL A 769 34.62 -5.89 0.46
N ILE A 770 34.78 -7.13 0.02
CA ILE A 770 33.75 -8.18 0.09
C ILE A 770 33.30 -8.41 1.53
N TYR A 771 34.24 -8.46 2.48
CA TYR A 771 33.90 -8.57 3.90
C TYR A 771 33.08 -7.37 4.38
N GLY A 772 33.44 -6.16 3.94
CA GLY A 772 32.68 -4.95 4.22
C GLY A 772 31.24 -5.01 3.67
N TRP A 773 31.06 -5.44 2.41
CA TRP A 773 29.74 -5.65 1.81
C TRP A 773 28.93 -6.71 2.55
N MET A 774 29.54 -7.86 2.86
CA MET A 774 28.89 -8.94 3.62
C MET A 774 28.44 -8.46 5.00
N MET A 775 29.27 -7.71 5.72
CA MET A 775 28.91 -7.21 7.05
C MET A 775 27.82 -6.14 6.97
N ALA A 776 27.84 -5.28 5.97
CA ALA A 776 26.77 -4.32 5.74
C ALA A 776 25.43 -5.04 5.44
N ASN A 777 25.45 -6.07 4.59
CA ASN A 777 24.27 -6.91 4.32
C ASN A 777 23.80 -7.65 5.58
N TYR A 778 24.73 -8.21 6.37
CA TYR A 778 24.39 -8.92 7.61
C TYR A 778 23.70 -8.00 8.62
N ILE A 779 24.27 -6.82 8.90
CA ILE A 779 23.66 -5.84 9.82
C ILE A 779 22.26 -5.50 9.34
N SER A 780 22.13 -5.20 8.08
CA SER A 780 20.87 -4.83 7.47
C SER A 780 19.80 -5.95 7.51
N LEU A 781 20.20 -7.20 7.23
CA LEU A 781 19.31 -8.36 7.33
C LEU A 781 18.95 -8.68 8.79
N SER A 782 19.89 -8.54 9.72
CA SER A 782 19.64 -8.73 11.15
C SER A 782 18.57 -7.79 11.68
N ASP A 783 18.66 -6.52 11.30
CA ASP A 783 17.70 -5.49 11.68
C ASP A 783 16.32 -5.76 11.05
N LYS A 784 16.31 -6.11 9.75
CA LYS A 784 15.07 -6.42 9.01
C LYS A 784 14.33 -7.62 9.57
N GLU A 785 15.05 -8.68 9.97
CA GLU A 785 14.46 -9.93 10.41
C GLU A 785 14.41 -10.10 11.93
N ASN A 786 14.97 -9.14 12.68
CA ASN A 786 15.19 -9.21 14.13
C ASN A 786 15.79 -10.58 14.52
N SER A 787 16.83 -10.99 13.80
CA SER A 787 17.46 -12.29 13.91
C SER A 787 18.98 -12.17 13.73
N TRP A 788 19.73 -13.04 14.39
CA TRP A 788 21.19 -13.01 14.35
C TRP A 788 21.76 -14.35 13.90
N LEU A 789 22.85 -14.28 13.14
CA LEU A 789 23.65 -15.44 12.80
C LEU A 789 24.83 -15.56 13.78
N PRO A 790 25.13 -16.76 14.29
CA PRO A 790 26.34 -17.00 15.07
C PRO A 790 27.60 -16.64 14.27
N GLU A 791 28.65 -16.18 14.97
CA GLU A 791 29.93 -15.80 14.34
C GLU A 791 30.51 -16.90 13.44
N ALA A 792 30.33 -18.17 13.83
CA ALA A 792 30.74 -19.32 13.02
C ALA A 792 30.01 -19.35 11.66
N LYS A 793 28.75 -18.94 11.61
CA LYS A 793 27.95 -18.87 10.37
C LYS A 793 28.38 -17.69 9.49
N LEU A 794 28.75 -16.55 10.09
CA LEU A 794 29.32 -15.42 9.34
C LEU A 794 30.67 -15.76 8.71
N LYS A 795 31.54 -16.46 9.45
CA LYS A 795 32.81 -16.97 8.92
C LYS A 795 32.59 -17.97 7.77
N GLN A 796 31.57 -18.83 7.92
CA GLN A 796 31.19 -19.78 6.87
C GLN A 796 30.70 -19.04 5.62
N ALA A 797 29.80 -18.07 5.76
CA ALA A 797 29.28 -17.26 4.64
C ALA A 797 30.43 -16.56 3.90
N PHE A 798 31.34 -15.91 4.63
CA PHE A 798 32.50 -15.27 4.03
C PHE A 798 33.41 -16.25 3.26
N SER A 799 33.64 -17.44 3.82
CA SER A 799 34.40 -18.50 3.16
C SER A 799 33.75 -18.99 1.86
N GLU A 800 32.42 -19.15 1.86
CA GLU A 800 31.65 -19.56 0.67
C GLU A 800 31.70 -18.48 -0.42
N ILE A 801 31.51 -17.21 -0.07
CA ILE A 801 31.59 -16.08 -1.00
C ILE A 801 33.01 -15.97 -1.58
N ARG A 802 34.04 -16.11 -0.76
CA ARG A 802 35.45 -16.14 -1.25
C ARG A 802 35.67 -17.31 -2.20
N GLY A 803 35.20 -18.50 -1.86
CA GLY A 803 35.29 -19.68 -2.72
C GLY A 803 34.69 -19.42 -4.12
N TYR A 804 33.58 -18.68 -4.19
CA TYR A 804 33.01 -18.24 -5.47
C TYR A 804 33.94 -17.29 -6.24
N VAL A 805 34.51 -16.29 -5.58
CA VAL A 805 35.46 -15.33 -6.22
C VAL A 805 36.70 -16.05 -6.72
N ASP A 806 37.27 -16.95 -5.90
CA ASP A 806 38.43 -17.76 -6.26
C ASP A 806 38.11 -18.71 -7.43
N PHE A 807 36.89 -19.27 -7.50
CA PHE A 807 36.42 -20.08 -8.64
C PHE A 807 36.39 -19.27 -9.95
N ARG A 808 35.93 -18.03 -9.89
CA ARG A 808 35.87 -17.12 -11.06
C ARG A 808 37.27 -16.73 -11.57
N LYS A 809 38.30 -16.78 -10.74
CA LYS A 809 39.73 -16.46 -11.06
C LYS A 809 39.91 -15.12 -11.78
N GLY A 810 39.10 -14.12 -11.48
CA GLY A 810 39.12 -12.82 -12.14
C GLY A 810 38.48 -12.80 -13.54
N ASN A 811 37.91 -13.88 -14.01
CA ASN A 811 37.19 -13.93 -15.29
C ASN A 811 35.74 -13.46 -15.12
N TRP A 812 35.52 -12.17 -15.36
CA TRP A 812 34.23 -11.50 -15.19
C TRP A 812 33.58 -11.05 -16.51
N ASP A 813 34.30 -11.17 -17.62
CA ASP A 813 33.93 -10.60 -18.93
C ASP A 813 32.69 -11.23 -19.55
N ASP A 814 32.27 -12.40 -19.03
CA ASP A 814 31.08 -13.12 -19.45
C ASP A 814 29.80 -12.70 -18.68
N ALA A 815 29.93 -11.91 -17.60
CA ALA A 815 28.75 -11.44 -16.84
C ALA A 815 27.98 -10.39 -17.65
N LEU A 816 26.69 -10.68 -17.95
CA LEU A 816 25.85 -9.81 -18.76
C LEU A 816 24.82 -9.06 -17.92
N ALA A 817 24.23 -9.72 -16.93
CA ALA A 817 23.26 -9.14 -16.00
C ALA A 817 23.19 -9.93 -14.70
N ALA A 818 23.06 -9.25 -13.58
CA ALA A 818 22.83 -9.83 -12.25
C ALA A 818 21.45 -9.40 -11.74
N GLU A 819 20.77 -10.28 -11.00
CA GLU A 819 19.41 -10.03 -10.51
C GLU A 819 18.47 -9.47 -11.60
N CYS A 820 18.45 -10.16 -12.75
CA CYS A 820 17.71 -9.73 -13.92
C CYS A 820 16.21 -10.08 -13.79
N PRO A 821 15.33 -9.10 -13.54
CA PRO A 821 13.89 -9.35 -13.45
C PRO A 821 13.28 -9.42 -14.85
N LEU A 822 12.53 -10.49 -15.13
CA LEU A 822 11.81 -10.67 -16.38
C LEU A 822 10.33 -10.95 -16.14
N GLU A 823 9.48 -10.38 -17.00
CA GLU A 823 8.02 -10.65 -17.00
C GLU A 823 7.54 -11.06 -18.39
N LEU A 824 6.68 -12.07 -18.41
CA LEU A 824 5.95 -12.50 -19.61
C LEU A 824 4.45 -12.49 -19.32
N VAL A 825 3.71 -11.76 -20.15
CA VAL A 825 2.25 -11.71 -20.05
C VAL A 825 1.65 -12.92 -20.73
N LYS A 826 0.89 -13.70 -19.97
CA LYS A 826 0.04 -14.80 -20.44
C LYS A 826 -1.43 -14.35 -20.50
N ASP A 827 -2.33 -15.18 -21.01
CA ASP A 827 -3.75 -14.83 -21.12
C ASP A 827 -4.40 -14.50 -19.77
N ASP A 828 -4.16 -15.32 -18.74
CA ASP A 828 -4.82 -15.20 -17.44
C ASP A 828 -3.92 -14.67 -16.30
N TYR A 829 -2.60 -14.63 -16.52
CA TYR A 829 -1.63 -14.25 -15.50
C TYR A 829 -0.36 -13.63 -16.10
N ILE A 830 0.51 -13.09 -15.23
CA ILE A 830 1.83 -12.62 -15.60
C ILE A 830 2.86 -13.57 -15.00
N LEU A 831 3.65 -14.25 -15.84
CA LEU A 831 4.81 -15.02 -15.42
C LEU A 831 5.93 -14.06 -15.08
N ASN A 832 6.52 -14.14 -13.90
CA ASN A 832 7.66 -13.34 -13.50
C ASN A 832 8.78 -14.21 -12.91
N GLY A 833 10.01 -13.78 -13.10
CA GLY A 833 11.20 -14.41 -12.52
C GLY A 833 12.33 -13.40 -12.39
N THR A 834 13.20 -13.62 -11.42
CA THR A 834 14.45 -12.88 -11.28
C THR A 834 15.57 -13.89 -11.43
N ILE A 835 16.49 -13.64 -12.36
CA ILE A 835 17.62 -14.53 -12.66
C ILE A 835 18.82 -13.98 -11.90
N ASP A 836 19.44 -14.82 -11.06
CA ASP A 836 20.56 -14.39 -10.21
C ASP A 836 21.72 -13.89 -11.07
N LEU A 837 22.11 -14.64 -12.12
CA LEU A 837 23.16 -14.22 -13.05
C LEU A 837 22.89 -14.74 -14.46
N LEU A 838 22.93 -13.83 -15.43
CA LEU A 838 22.98 -14.15 -16.86
C LEU A 838 24.42 -13.96 -17.35
N SER A 839 25.01 -15.01 -17.91
CA SER A 839 26.41 -15.04 -18.33
C SER A 839 26.51 -15.52 -19.78
N GLY A 840 27.47 -15.05 -20.56
CA GLY A 840 27.71 -15.49 -21.94
C GLY A 840 28.33 -14.46 -22.85
N ASN A 841 28.37 -14.75 -24.15
CA ASN A 841 28.91 -13.86 -25.20
C ASN A 841 27.87 -13.66 -26.31
N GLY A 842 27.44 -12.43 -26.51
CA GLY A 842 26.48 -12.08 -27.58
C GLY A 842 25.12 -12.72 -27.40
N ASP A 843 24.67 -13.52 -28.38
CA ASP A 843 23.33 -14.12 -28.38
C ASP A 843 23.24 -15.46 -27.64
N GLN A 844 24.40 -16.08 -27.31
CA GLN A 844 24.44 -17.32 -26.54
C GLN A 844 24.72 -17.05 -25.07
N VAL A 845 23.81 -17.52 -24.20
CA VAL A 845 23.86 -17.22 -22.78
C VAL A 845 23.66 -18.46 -21.91
N GLN A 846 24.13 -18.37 -20.68
CA GLN A 846 23.90 -19.35 -19.61
C GLN A 846 23.07 -18.69 -18.50
N VAL A 847 22.12 -19.43 -17.95
CA VAL A 847 21.32 -19.03 -16.79
C VAL A 847 21.94 -19.68 -15.56
N ILE A 848 22.40 -18.86 -14.61
CA ILE A 848 23.05 -19.32 -13.40
C ILE A 848 22.17 -18.93 -12.20
N ASP A 849 21.96 -19.88 -11.29
CA ASP A 849 21.22 -19.71 -10.05
C ASP A 849 22.06 -20.21 -8.88
N PHE A 850 22.22 -19.37 -7.84
CA PHE A 850 23.03 -19.69 -6.68
C PHE A 850 22.23 -20.45 -5.63
N LYS A 851 22.85 -21.46 -5.01
CA LYS A 851 22.25 -22.23 -3.92
C LYS A 851 23.18 -22.30 -2.74
N THR A 852 22.69 -21.89 -1.57
CA THR A 852 23.37 -22.10 -0.30
C THR A 852 23.00 -23.48 0.26
N GLY A 853 23.94 -24.20 0.81
CA GLY A 853 23.73 -25.53 1.36
C GLY A 853 24.40 -26.64 0.53
N LYS A 854 24.26 -27.88 1.01
CA LYS A 854 24.87 -29.04 0.38
C LYS A 854 24.15 -29.41 -0.91
N LYS A 855 24.92 -29.78 -1.92
CA LYS A 855 24.45 -30.33 -3.21
C LYS A 855 23.60 -31.57 -2.95
N PRO A 856 22.30 -31.55 -3.35
CA PRO A 856 21.44 -32.72 -3.18
C PRO A 856 21.78 -33.79 -4.24
N PRO A 857 21.41 -35.08 -3.99
CA PRO A 857 21.58 -36.12 -5.00
C PRO A 857 20.89 -35.74 -6.33
N MET A 858 21.48 -36.13 -7.44
CA MET A 858 21.02 -35.78 -8.79
C MET A 858 19.59 -36.28 -9.11
N ASP A 859 19.20 -37.40 -8.55
CA ASP A 859 17.88 -38.04 -8.70
C ASP A 859 16.86 -37.57 -7.62
N SER A 860 17.21 -36.59 -6.78
CA SER A 860 16.33 -36.10 -5.73
C SER A 860 15.25 -35.17 -6.28
N LEU A 861 14.08 -35.16 -5.62
CA LEU A 861 13.00 -34.22 -5.91
C LEU A 861 13.44 -32.74 -5.75
N LEU A 862 14.39 -32.49 -4.85
CA LEU A 862 14.92 -31.14 -4.64
C LEU A 862 15.76 -30.69 -5.83
N MET A 863 16.60 -31.56 -6.39
CA MET A 863 17.39 -31.27 -7.59
C MET A 863 16.48 -31.02 -8.81
N GLU A 864 15.43 -31.83 -8.96
CA GLU A 864 14.45 -31.62 -10.04
C GLU A 864 13.69 -30.29 -9.88
N LYS A 865 13.38 -29.88 -8.65
CA LYS A 865 12.78 -28.57 -8.37
C LYS A 865 13.71 -27.43 -8.77
N TYR A 866 15.01 -27.50 -8.47
CA TYR A 866 16.00 -26.49 -8.87
C TYR A 866 16.16 -26.43 -10.41
N ARG A 867 16.20 -27.60 -11.05
CA ARG A 867 16.24 -27.67 -12.52
C ARG A 867 14.98 -27.04 -13.15
N SER A 868 13.80 -27.33 -12.63
CA SER A 868 12.53 -26.74 -13.08
C SER A 868 12.52 -25.21 -12.98
N GLN A 869 13.15 -24.64 -11.94
CA GLN A 869 13.32 -23.18 -11.80
C GLN A 869 14.14 -22.62 -12.94
N LEU A 870 15.28 -23.24 -13.25
CA LEU A 870 16.14 -22.83 -14.36
C LEU A 870 15.48 -22.97 -15.73
N GLU A 871 14.66 -24.02 -15.94
CA GLU A 871 13.88 -24.23 -17.16
C GLU A 871 12.88 -23.10 -17.40
N VAL A 872 12.19 -22.63 -16.33
CA VAL A 872 11.30 -21.46 -16.41
C VAL A 872 12.08 -20.18 -16.70
N TYR A 873 13.26 -20.03 -16.12
CA TYR A 873 14.13 -18.86 -16.37
C TYR A 873 14.65 -18.87 -17.82
N ALA A 874 15.04 -20.03 -18.34
CA ALA A 874 15.45 -20.16 -19.75
C ALA A 874 14.33 -19.75 -20.70
N TYR A 875 13.09 -20.20 -20.45
CA TYR A 875 11.94 -19.80 -21.23
C TYR A 875 11.73 -18.28 -21.23
N LEU A 876 11.87 -17.63 -20.07
CA LEU A 876 11.78 -16.17 -19.96
C LEU A 876 12.89 -15.45 -20.74
N VAL A 877 14.13 -15.94 -20.65
CA VAL A 877 15.27 -15.36 -21.39
C VAL A 877 15.07 -15.46 -22.89
N GLU A 878 14.76 -16.66 -23.40
CA GLU A 878 14.56 -16.87 -24.82
C GLU A 878 13.39 -16.08 -25.38
N THR A 879 12.27 -16.04 -24.63
CA THR A 879 11.06 -15.34 -25.08
C THR A 879 11.18 -13.82 -24.98
N LYS A 880 11.83 -13.28 -23.94
CA LYS A 880 11.84 -11.84 -23.68
C LYS A 880 13.09 -11.13 -24.15
N LEU A 881 14.24 -11.74 -24.01
CA LEU A 881 15.51 -11.13 -24.44
C LEU A 881 15.92 -11.57 -25.85
N GLY A 882 15.23 -12.57 -26.43
CA GLY A 882 15.57 -13.11 -27.74
C GLY A 882 16.95 -13.78 -27.81
N ARG A 883 17.54 -14.13 -26.66
CA ARG A 883 18.85 -14.76 -26.54
C ARG A 883 18.70 -16.27 -26.42
N SER A 884 19.56 -17.02 -27.08
CA SER A 884 19.57 -18.49 -27.03
C SER A 884 20.26 -18.96 -25.75
N VAL A 885 19.54 -19.73 -24.91
CA VAL A 885 20.11 -20.32 -23.69
C VAL A 885 20.80 -21.63 -24.05
N GLU A 886 22.11 -21.75 -23.79
CA GLU A 886 22.91 -22.94 -24.05
C GLU A 886 22.94 -23.91 -22.87
N ARG A 887 23.08 -23.35 -21.65
CA ARG A 887 23.26 -24.12 -20.41
C ARG A 887 22.47 -23.54 -19.26
N LEU A 888 22.04 -24.43 -18.36
CA LEU A 888 21.39 -24.14 -17.11
C LEU A 888 22.33 -24.56 -15.99
N VAL A 889 22.75 -23.62 -15.14
CA VAL A 889 23.79 -23.85 -14.15
C VAL A 889 23.28 -23.59 -12.74
N LEU A 890 23.43 -24.57 -11.85
CA LEU A 890 23.29 -24.38 -10.41
C LEU A 890 24.70 -24.25 -9.82
N TYR A 891 24.93 -23.20 -9.06
CA TYR A 891 26.18 -23.01 -8.32
C TYR A 891 25.92 -23.18 -6.82
N PHE A 892 26.52 -24.22 -6.21
CA PHE A 892 26.41 -24.53 -4.79
C PHE A 892 27.55 -23.87 -4.01
N THR A 893 27.29 -22.81 -3.26
CA THR A 893 28.32 -22.02 -2.56
C THR A 893 29.07 -22.80 -1.48
N SER A 894 28.43 -23.81 -0.90
CA SER A 894 29.03 -24.64 0.16
C SER A 894 29.89 -25.80 -0.35
N ASP A 895 29.95 -26.03 -1.66
CA ASP A 895 30.73 -27.11 -2.28
C ASP A 895 31.97 -26.52 -2.96
N ALA A 896 33.12 -26.59 -2.28
CA ALA A 896 34.35 -25.97 -2.77
C ALA A 896 35.04 -26.77 -3.88
N GLU A 897 34.83 -28.09 -3.96
CA GLU A 897 35.54 -28.97 -4.92
C GLU A 897 34.80 -29.08 -6.26
N ASP A 898 33.46 -29.23 -6.22
CA ASP A 898 32.62 -29.38 -7.43
C ASP A 898 31.32 -28.54 -7.27
N PRO A 899 31.42 -27.17 -7.30
CA PRO A 899 30.28 -26.30 -7.00
C PRO A 899 29.20 -26.29 -8.08
N CYS A 900 29.52 -26.70 -9.33
CA CYS A 900 28.61 -26.53 -10.45
C CYS A 900 27.83 -27.81 -10.79
N VAL A 901 26.54 -27.66 -11.02
CA VAL A 901 25.72 -28.65 -11.70
C VAL A 901 25.22 -28.02 -13.00
N VAL A 902 25.63 -28.60 -14.13
CA VAL A 902 25.30 -28.08 -15.45
C VAL A 902 24.29 -29.01 -16.13
N PHE A 903 23.17 -28.45 -16.56
CA PHE A 903 22.19 -29.13 -17.38
C PHE A 903 22.24 -28.58 -18.82
N PRO A 904 22.29 -29.43 -19.84
CA PRO A 904 22.12 -28.97 -21.21
C PRO A 904 20.70 -28.45 -21.43
N MET A 905 20.56 -27.42 -22.22
CA MET A 905 19.26 -26.91 -22.62
C MET A 905 18.49 -27.98 -23.41
N SER A 906 17.21 -28.17 -23.05
CA SER A 906 16.31 -29.06 -23.76
C SER A 906 14.98 -28.33 -23.97
N LYS A 907 14.69 -27.97 -25.22
CA LYS A 907 13.45 -27.27 -25.56
C LYS A 907 12.20 -28.08 -25.17
N GLU A 908 12.22 -29.38 -25.43
CA GLU A 908 11.11 -30.28 -25.08
C GLU A 908 10.80 -30.27 -23.58
N ARG A 909 11.83 -30.26 -22.73
CA ARG A 909 11.64 -30.18 -21.27
C ARG A 909 11.12 -28.82 -20.83
N VAL A 910 11.64 -27.75 -21.42
CA VAL A 910 11.19 -26.39 -21.12
C VAL A 910 9.73 -26.20 -21.51
N GLU A 911 9.32 -26.65 -22.68
CA GLU A 911 7.92 -26.60 -23.13
C GLU A 911 7.03 -27.41 -22.20
N LYS A 912 7.40 -28.67 -21.89
CA LYS A 912 6.68 -29.47 -20.91
C LYS A 912 6.55 -28.81 -19.54
N ARG A 913 7.66 -28.20 -19.04
CA ARG A 913 7.63 -27.50 -17.75
C ARG A 913 6.71 -26.29 -17.77
N MET A 914 6.64 -25.58 -18.90
CA MET A 914 5.72 -24.46 -19.06
C MET A 914 4.25 -24.90 -19.13
N GLU A 915 3.95 -26.04 -19.74
CA GLU A 915 2.60 -26.65 -19.72
C GLU A 915 2.18 -27.00 -18.28
N GLU A 916 3.08 -27.62 -17.50
CA GLU A 916 2.86 -27.93 -16.08
C GLU A 916 2.67 -26.65 -15.23
N PHE A 917 3.44 -25.60 -15.52
CA PHE A 917 3.29 -24.29 -14.90
C PHE A 917 1.91 -23.68 -15.19
N ASP A 918 1.50 -23.67 -16.46
CA ASP A 918 0.22 -23.14 -16.91
C ASP A 918 -0.95 -23.90 -16.27
N GLU A 919 -0.83 -25.24 -16.13
CA GLU A 919 -1.83 -26.06 -15.45
C GLU A 919 -1.92 -25.74 -13.96
N THR A 920 -0.77 -25.59 -13.28
CA THR A 920 -0.72 -25.21 -11.88
C THR A 920 -1.29 -23.79 -11.65
N ALA A 921 -0.96 -22.86 -12.53
CA ALA A 921 -1.52 -21.51 -12.50
C ALA A 921 -3.05 -21.52 -12.65
N ARG A 922 -3.59 -22.29 -13.61
CA ARG A 922 -5.05 -22.45 -13.79
C ARG A 922 -5.72 -23.04 -12.54
N ARG A 923 -5.09 -24.01 -11.87
CA ARG A 923 -5.62 -24.60 -10.64
C ARG A 923 -5.65 -23.58 -9.48
N ILE A 924 -4.62 -22.76 -9.36
CA ILE A 924 -4.58 -21.67 -8.37
C ILE A 924 -5.72 -20.66 -8.64
N LEU A 925 -5.91 -20.27 -9.91
CA LEU A 925 -6.98 -19.35 -10.32
C LEU A 925 -8.38 -19.94 -10.10
N ALA A 926 -8.53 -21.24 -10.33
CA ALA A 926 -9.77 -21.98 -10.05
C ALA A 926 -10.02 -22.23 -8.55
N ARG A 927 -9.09 -21.78 -7.67
CA ARG A 927 -9.14 -22.02 -6.21
C ARG A 927 -9.18 -23.50 -5.82
N ASP A 928 -8.48 -24.35 -6.55
CA ASP A 928 -8.33 -25.78 -6.23
C ASP A 928 -7.31 -25.94 -5.07
N PHE A 929 -7.77 -25.83 -3.82
CA PHE A 929 -6.94 -25.99 -2.63
C PHE A 929 -7.29 -27.27 -1.85
N ALA A 930 -7.60 -28.35 -2.53
CA ALA A 930 -7.93 -29.62 -1.90
C ALA A 930 -6.79 -30.15 -1.00
N ARG A 931 -7.14 -30.72 0.15
CA ARG A 931 -6.19 -31.39 1.04
C ARG A 931 -5.57 -32.59 0.32
N ARG A 932 -4.27 -32.54 0.06
CA ARG A 932 -3.51 -33.66 -0.55
C ARG A 932 -2.75 -34.53 0.46
N CYS A 933 -2.62 -34.07 1.71
CA CYS A 933 -1.91 -34.83 2.72
C CYS A 933 -2.86 -35.75 3.51
N GLU A 934 -2.97 -36.98 3.09
CA GLU A 934 -3.26 -38.06 4.03
C GLU A 934 -2.01 -38.27 4.87
N MET A 935 -1.98 -37.68 6.10
CA MET A 935 -0.89 -37.91 7.04
C MET A 935 -0.97 -39.34 7.53
N LYS A 936 -0.17 -40.23 6.96
CA LYS A 936 0.06 -41.54 7.56
C LYS A 936 0.73 -41.33 8.91
N LYS A 937 0.27 -42.00 9.95
CA LYS A 937 0.68 -41.78 11.37
C LYS A 937 2.20 -41.79 11.63
N ASN A 938 3.02 -42.27 10.72
CA ASN A 938 4.47 -42.48 10.93
C ASN A 938 5.39 -41.76 9.94
N GLU A 939 4.87 -41.06 8.88
CA GLU A 939 5.71 -40.33 7.93
C GLU A 939 5.10 -38.96 7.65
N LEU A 940 5.72 -37.90 8.21
CA LEU A 940 5.36 -36.54 7.93
C LEU A 940 5.97 -36.10 6.59
N PRO A 941 5.16 -35.63 5.63
CA PRO A 941 5.71 -34.98 4.44
C PRO A 941 6.68 -33.86 4.81
N THR A 942 7.74 -33.70 4.05
CA THR A 942 8.77 -32.67 4.31
C THR A 942 8.15 -31.26 4.43
N ALA A 943 7.14 -30.94 3.62
CA ALA A 943 6.36 -29.72 3.67
C ALA A 943 5.70 -29.44 5.02
N CYS A 944 5.36 -30.49 5.79
CA CYS A 944 4.65 -30.37 7.06
C CYS A 944 5.58 -30.25 8.28
N ARG A 945 6.89 -30.54 8.14
CA ARG A 945 7.82 -30.55 9.29
C ARG A 945 7.88 -29.20 10.01
N PHE A 946 7.90 -28.10 9.26
CA PHE A 946 8.01 -26.73 9.77
C PHE A 946 6.78 -25.87 9.43
N CYS A 947 5.61 -26.51 9.15
CA CYS A 947 4.41 -25.79 8.78
C CYS A 947 3.63 -25.33 10.03
N ASP A 948 3.32 -24.04 10.10
CA ASP A 948 2.55 -23.44 11.20
C ASP A 948 1.16 -24.07 11.36
N PHE A 949 0.54 -24.50 10.26
CA PHE A 949 -0.77 -25.14 10.23
C PHE A 949 -0.74 -26.67 10.39
N ARG A 950 0.42 -27.25 10.75
CA ARG A 950 0.57 -28.70 10.92
C ARG A 950 -0.48 -29.31 11.85
N LYS A 951 -0.73 -28.67 13.00
CA LYS A 951 -1.72 -29.16 13.98
C LYS A 951 -3.15 -29.06 13.45
N TYR A 952 -3.47 -28.06 12.66
CA TYR A 952 -4.76 -27.92 11.99
C TYR A 952 -4.95 -29.00 10.92
N CYS A 953 -3.96 -29.21 10.04
CA CYS A 953 -4.03 -30.18 8.95
C CYS A 953 -3.99 -31.65 9.43
N GLY A 954 -3.40 -31.93 10.61
CA GLY A 954 -3.24 -33.26 11.20
C GLY A 954 -4.43 -33.78 12.01
N ARG A 955 -5.60 -33.14 11.91
CA ARG A 955 -6.84 -33.53 12.60
C ARG A 955 -7.51 -34.73 11.97
#